data_fbfcee2639ab88563895cb9cff1aa9d3
#
_entry.id   fbfcee2639ab88563895cb9cff1aa9d3
#
_cell.length_a   1.000
_cell.length_b   1.000
_cell.length_c   1.000
_cell.angle_alpha   90.00
_cell.angle_beta   90.00
_cell.angle_gamma   90.00
#
_symmetry.space_group_name_H-M   'P 1'
#
loop_
_entity.id
_entity.type
_entity.pdbx_description
1 polymer ?
#
loop_
_entity_poly.entity_id
_entity_poly.type
_entity_poly.pdbx_seq_one_letter_code
_entity_poly.pdbx_strand_id
1 'polypeptide(L)'
;MAAADALANVRNIGIMAHIDAGKTTTTERILFYTGITYKIGEVHEGAAVMDWMEQEQERGITITSAATKCEWKGHTIQIIDTPGHVDFTVEVERSLRVLDGAVAVYDGVAGVEPQTENVWRQADKYNVPRMCFVNKLDRTGADFFRCVQMMIDRLNATPLVLQVPIGAESDFVGVVDLVGMRALTWRGETQKGEDYAIEEIPAELADTAAEWREKLLETLADVDDSVMEKYLEGEEISVEDIQAGIRRATIAGKANPVLCGTAFKNKGIQPMLDAVVAYLPSPLDIPAIEGTATDGETPMQRKPSTSEPFSGLAFKIQTDKHLGKLTYVRVYSGVVESGSQVVNSTKDRKERIGKIYQMHANKREERSSAKAGDIIAVQGLKQTTTGDTLCDPANPVILESMTFPEPVIEVAIEPKTKADQEKLSTAIQRLAEEDPTFRVKLDEETGQTVISGMGELHLDILVDRMRREFNVEANIGKPQVAYRETIRRTVEKVEYTHKKQTGGSGQYARVIISLEPLPLDNDSPTYEFANAVTGGRIPREFIPSVDAGAQDAMQYGILAGFPLVGVKLTLVDGQYHEVDSSEMAFKIAGSMALKEAARKADPALLEPMMAVEVTTPEENMGDVIGDLNSRRGIIQAMEERGGARVVRALVPLSEMFGYVGDLRSKTQGRASYSMQFDSYAEVPASVAKEIIAKATGE
;
A
#
# COMPACT_ATOMS: atom_id res chain seq x y z
N MET A 1 -0.72 -22.75 27.33
CA MET A 1 -0.22 -21.55 27.99
C MET A 1 1.07 -21.04 27.32
N ALA A 2 2.19 -21.74 27.32
CA ALA A 2 3.46 -21.20 26.80
C ALA A 2 3.45 -20.71 25.30
N ALA A 3 2.63 -21.28 24.42
CA ALA A 3 2.54 -20.84 23.03
C ALA A 3 1.68 -19.58 22.84
N ALA A 4 0.64 -19.40 23.67
CA ALA A 4 -0.19 -18.21 23.67
C ALA A 4 0.59 -17.03 24.29
N ASP A 5 1.34 -17.25 25.36
CA ASP A 5 2.20 -16.24 25.97
C ASP A 5 3.27 -15.74 25.01
N ALA A 6 3.81 -16.62 24.13
CA ALA A 6 4.79 -16.23 23.11
C ALA A 6 4.19 -15.30 22.04
N LEU A 7 2.92 -15.51 21.63
CA LEU A 7 2.24 -14.63 20.65
C LEU A 7 1.85 -13.28 21.25
N ALA A 8 1.48 -13.22 22.53
CA ALA A 8 1.17 -11.97 23.22
C ALA A 8 2.34 -10.98 23.23
N ASN A 9 3.58 -11.52 23.15
CA ASN A 9 4.81 -10.72 23.15
C ASN A 9 5.33 -10.40 21.72
N VAL A 10 4.54 -10.66 20.69
CA VAL A 10 4.90 -10.29 19.30
C VAL A 10 4.26 -8.95 18.94
N ARG A 11 4.99 -8.11 18.21
CA ARG A 11 4.50 -6.87 17.60
C ARG A 11 4.92 -6.84 16.14
N ASN A 12 3.94 -6.90 15.23
CA ASN A 12 4.16 -6.78 13.79
C ASN A 12 3.77 -5.37 13.37
N ILE A 13 4.76 -4.52 13.18
CA ILE A 13 4.53 -3.10 12.98
C ILE A 13 5.10 -2.60 11.67
N GLY A 14 4.43 -1.60 11.09
CA GLY A 14 4.94 -0.79 9.98
C GLY A 14 5.42 0.56 10.45
N ILE A 15 6.46 1.06 9.83
CA ILE A 15 6.85 2.47 9.98
C ILE A 15 6.37 3.19 8.73
N MET A 16 5.43 4.11 8.88
CA MET A 16 4.82 4.87 7.80
C MET A 16 5.09 6.37 7.96
N ALA A 17 5.37 7.04 6.87
CA ALA A 17 5.68 8.47 6.89
C ALA A 17 5.61 9.05 5.47
N HIS A 18 5.48 10.38 5.34
CA HIS A 18 5.77 11.05 4.09
C HIS A 18 7.30 11.11 3.82
N ILE A 19 7.67 11.51 2.62
CA ILE A 19 9.07 11.68 2.22
C ILE A 19 9.73 12.68 3.19
N ASP A 20 10.97 12.39 3.55
CA ASP A 20 11.80 13.23 4.45
C ASP A 20 11.27 13.42 5.89
N ALA A 21 10.21 12.78 6.34
CA ALA A 21 9.80 12.86 7.75
C ALA A 21 10.81 12.24 8.74
N GLY A 22 11.79 11.51 8.22
CA GLY A 22 12.81 10.83 9.02
C GLY A 22 12.45 9.38 9.35
N LYS A 23 11.66 8.73 8.48
CA LYS A 23 11.27 7.33 8.62
C LYS A 23 12.49 6.41 8.75
N THR A 24 13.37 6.38 7.75
CA THR A 24 14.58 5.54 7.75
C THR A 24 15.48 5.85 8.94
N THR A 25 15.67 7.13 9.27
CA THR A 25 16.44 7.53 10.46
C THR A 25 15.82 6.95 11.74
N THR A 26 14.49 7.01 11.88
CA THR A 26 13.79 6.43 13.04
C THR A 26 13.98 4.91 13.09
N THR A 27 13.83 4.22 11.98
CA THR A 27 14.03 2.77 11.89
C THR A 27 15.47 2.37 12.23
N GLU A 28 16.47 3.08 11.70
CA GLU A 28 17.89 2.84 12.02
C GLU A 28 18.18 3.03 13.52
N ARG A 29 17.56 4.01 14.18
CA ARG A 29 17.68 4.19 15.64
C ARG A 29 17.03 3.05 16.43
N ILE A 30 15.88 2.54 15.96
CA ILE A 30 15.26 1.35 16.55
C ILE A 30 16.22 0.16 16.46
N LEU A 31 16.81 -0.10 15.31
CA LEU A 31 17.76 -1.19 15.12
C LEU A 31 19.01 -1.06 16.00
N PHE A 32 19.47 0.16 16.19
CA PHE A 32 20.60 0.45 17.06
C PHE A 32 20.27 0.17 18.53
N TYR A 33 19.17 0.72 19.06
CA TYR A 33 18.79 0.53 20.46
C TYR A 33 18.37 -0.90 20.81
N THR A 34 17.92 -1.66 19.83
CA THR A 34 17.59 -3.09 19.99
C THR A 34 18.80 -4.00 19.77
N GLY A 35 20.00 -3.44 19.47
CA GLY A 35 21.25 -4.20 19.35
C GLY A 35 21.40 -4.97 18.03
N ILE A 36 20.57 -4.74 17.04
CA ILE A 36 20.69 -5.37 15.72
C ILE A 36 21.87 -4.78 14.93
N THR A 37 22.12 -3.49 15.07
CA THR A 37 23.28 -2.81 14.49
C THR A 37 24.20 -2.26 15.56
N TYR A 38 25.51 -2.33 15.32
CA TYR A 38 26.55 -1.79 16.24
C TYR A 38 26.92 -0.35 15.93
N LYS A 39 26.51 0.15 14.77
CA LYS A 39 26.71 1.53 14.32
C LYS A 39 25.39 2.08 13.87
N ILE A 40 25.21 3.36 14.11
CA ILE A 40 24.08 4.12 13.58
C ILE A 40 24.32 4.32 12.08
N GLY A 41 23.44 3.79 11.24
CA GLY A 41 23.43 4.04 9.80
C GLY A 41 22.88 5.45 9.52
N GLU A 42 23.68 6.31 8.88
CA GLU A 42 23.20 7.62 8.44
C GLU A 42 22.73 7.56 6.99
N VAL A 43 21.50 8.03 6.74
CA VAL A 43 20.87 8.01 5.42
C VAL A 43 21.70 8.82 4.41
N HIS A 44 22.20 9.99 4.82
CA HIS A 44 23.00 10.87 3.96
C HIS A 44 24.39 10.30 3.58
N GLU A 45 24.86 9.31 4.33
CA GLU A 45 26.13 8.63 4.04
C GLU A 45 25.93 7.32 3.27
N GLY A 46 24.69 6.96 2.91
CA GLY A 46 24.35 5.69 2.26
C GLY A 46 24.62 4.46 3.13
N ALA A 47 24.66 4.63 4.44
CA ALA A 47 25.02 3.59 5.41
C ALA A 47 23.79 2.95 6.09
N ALA A 48 22.57 3.31 5.70
CA ALA A 48 21.34 2.79 6.27
C ALA A 48 21.17 1.30 5.91
N VAL A 49 20.83 0.48 6.90
CA VAL A 49 20.69 -0.98 6.73
C VAL A 49 19.38 -1.35 6.04
N MET A 50 18.32 -0.58 6.28
CA MET A 50 17.00 -0.85 5.72
C MET A 50 16.89 -0.39 4.26
N ASP A 51 17.53 0.71 3.87
CA ASP A 51 17.65 1.15 2.48
C ASP A 51 18.86 0.44 1.83
N TRP A 52 18.66 -0.80 1.45
CA TRP A 52 19.75 -1.68 1.00
C TRP A 52 20.00 -1.64 -0.51
N MET A 53 19.07 -1.12 -1.31
CA MET A 53 19.25 -0.96 -2.75
C MET A 53 20.13 0.25 -3.04
N GLU A 54 21.04 0.12 -4.02
CA GLU A 54 21.88 1.24 -4.45
C GLU A 54 21.06 2.48 -4.82
N GLN A 55 19.92 2.29 -5.46
CA GLN A 55 19.00 3.36 -5.85
C GLN A 55 18.35 4.06 -4.64
N GLU A 56 18.04 3.33 -3.58
CA GLU A 56 17.55 3.91 -2.32
C GLU A 56 18.61 4.80 -1.68
N GLN A 57 19.85 4.30 -1.64
CA GLN A 57 20.99 5.04 -1.08
C GLN A 57 21.37 6.28 -1.92
N GLU A 58 21.38 6.15 -3.24
CA GLU A 58 21.68 7.27 -4.16
C GLU A 58 20.62 8.38 -4.11
N ARG A 59 19.34 7.99 -3.99
CA ARG A 59 18.20 8.94 -4.01
C ARG A 59 17.77 9.41 -2.62
N GLY A 60 18.20 8.72 -1.56
CA GLY A 60 17.80 8.99 -0.17
C GLY A 60 16.33 8.69 0.13
N ILE A 61 15.70 7.79 -0.63
CA ILE A 61 14.29 7.41 -0.47
C ILE A 61 14.15 5.90 -0.38
N THR A 62 13.23 5.41 0.43
CA THR A 62 12.86 3.99 0.46
C THR A 62 11.98 3.68 -0.74
N ILE A 63 12.37 2.70 -1.53
CA ILE A 63 11.66 2.23 -2.73
C ILE A 63 10.90 0.95 -2.43
N THR A 64 11.59 0.01 -1.75
CA THR A 64 11.10 -1.34 -1.48
C THR A 64 10.94 -1.54 0.01
N SER A 65 9.80 -2.10 0.45
CA SER A 65 9.61 -2.43 1.86
C SER A 65 10.65 -3.48 2.30
N ALA A 66 11.32 -3.22 3.42
CA ALA A 66 12.27 -4.12 4.04
C ALA A 66 11.70 -4.66 5.35
N ALA A 67 11.90 -5.95 5.61
CA ALA A 67 11.47 -6.60 6.85
C ALA A 67 12.67 -6.88 7.75
N THR A 68 12.53 -6.61 9.03
CA THR A 68 13.53 -6.96 10.03
C THR A 68 12.88 -7.37 11.35
N LYS A 69 13.60 -8.13 12.14
CA LYS A 69 13.18 -8.57 13.46
C LYS A 69 14.14 -8.05 14.51
N CYS A 70 13.62 -7.52 15.60
CA CYS A 70 14.38 -7.08 16.77
C CYS A 70 13.66 -7.46 18.07
N GLU A 71 14.31 -7.23 19.21
CA GLU A 71 13.74 -7.53 20.53
C GLU A 71 13.85 -6.30 21.43
N TRP A 72 12.78 -6.04 22.21
CA TRP A 72 12.72 -4.96 23.18
C TRP A 72 11.93 -5.38 24.42
N LYS A 73 12.55 -5.30 25.59
CA LYS A 73 11.91 -5.64 26.89
C LYS A 73 11.12 -6.96 26.88
N GLY A 74 11.71 -8.02 26.32
CA GLY A 74 11.10 -9.35 26.25
C GLY A 74 10.02 -9.52 25.17
N HIS A 75 9.86 -8.53 24.30
CA HIS A 75 8.95 -8.60 23.16
C HIS A 75 9.74 -8.73 21.86
N THR A 76 9.21 -9.53 20.96
CA THR A 76 9.68 -9.62 19.57
C THR A 76 8.96 -8.56 18.73
N ILE A 77 9.71 -7.67 18.12
CA ILE A 77 9.17 -6.66 17.20
C ILE A 77 9.62 -7.02 15.78
N GLN A 78 8.67 -7.24 14.88
CA GLN A 78 8.90 -7.40 13.46
C GLN A 78 8.50 -6.10 12.79
N ILE A 79 9.43 -5.47 12.10
CA ILE A 79 9.26 -4.16 11.49
C ILE A 79 9.25 -4.34 9.97
N ILE A 80 8.23 -3.79 9.31
CA ILE A 80 8.23 -3.57 7.87
C ILE A 80 8.39 -2.08 7.64
N ASP A 81 9.52 -1.69 7.06
CA ASP A 81 9.78 -0.33 6.62
C ASP A 81 9.13 -0.09 5.27
N THR A 82 8.19 0.86 5.19
CA THR A 82 7.37 1.09 3.99
C THR A 82 7.88 2.31 3.21
N PRO A 83 7.79 2.33 1.87
CA PRO A 83 8.08 3.53 1.10
C PRO A 83 7.21 4.72 1.50
N GLY A 84 7.75 5.93 1.38
CA GLY A 84 7.01 7.17 1.63
C GLY A 84 6.54 7.86 0.34
N HIS A 85 6.97 7.42 -0.84
CA HIS A 85 6.65 8.05 -2.12
C HIS A 85 5.36 7.49 -2.72
N VAL A 86 4.54 8.36 -3.30
CA VAL A 86 3.23 8.02 -3.88
C VAL A 86 3.30 6.99 -5.01
N ASP A 87 4.38 6.99 -5.79
CA ASP A 87 4.57 6.02 -6.88
C ASP A 87 4.70 4.57 -6.36
N PHE A 88 4.99 4.40 -5.06
CA PHE A 88 5.13 3.11 -4.37
C PHE A 88 3.98 2.80 -3.43
N THR A 89 2.82 3.40 -3.64
CA THR A 89 1.60 3.18 -2.84
C THR A 89 1.27 1.70 -2.65
N VAL A 90 1.50 0.89 -3.66
CA VAL A 90 1.27 -0.57 -3.62
C VAL A 90 2.18 -1.29 -2.61
N GLU A 91 3.43 -0.87 -2.47
CA GLU A 91 4.33 -1.40 -1.43
C GLU A 91 3.80 -1.08 -0.03
N VAL A 92 3.25 0.13 0.15
CA VAL A 92 2.62 0.54 1.41
C VAL A 92 1.38 -0.32 1.68
N GLU A 93 0.50 -0.47 0.70
CA GLU A 93 -0.75 -1.24 0.82
C GLU A 93 -0.49 -2.72 1.13
N ARG A 94 0.45 -3.35 0.42
CA ARG A 94 0.88 -4.73 0.70
C ARG A 94 1.39 -4.89 2.14
N SER A 95 2.15 -3.93 2.61
CA SER A 95 2.70 -3.95 3.96
C SER A 95 1.61 -3.78 5.00
N LEU A 96 0.72 -2.78 4.84
CA LEU A 96 -0.38 -2.52 5.78
C LEU A 96 -1.34 -3.70 5.93
N ARG A 97 -1.55 -4.46 4.86
CA ARG A 97 -2.44 -5.64 4.87
C ARG A 97 -1.97 -6.74 5.83
N VAL A 98 -0.68 -6.83 6.09
CA VAL A 98 -0.08 -7.92 6.90
C VAL A 98 0.43 -7.46 8.26
N LEU A 99 0.30 -6.16 8.57
CA LEU A 99 0.70 -5.59 9.85
C LEU A 99 -0.44 -5.64 10.87
N ASP A 100 -0.05 -5.76 12.14
CA ASP A 100 -0.99 -5.71 13.26
C ASP A 100 -1.10 -4.28 13.81
N GLY A 101 -0.08 -3.45 13.62
CA GLY A 101 -0.07 -2.05 14.02
C GLY A 101 0.94 -1.23 13.24
N ALA A 102 0.93 0.09 13.40
CA ALA A 102 1.85 0.98 12.72
C ALA A 102 2.32 2.15 13.60
N VAL A 103 3.49 2.68 13.25
CA VAL A 103 4.00 3.96 13.78
C VAL A 103 4.01 4.97 12.64
N ALA A 104 3.20 6.01 12.76
CA ALA A 104 3.16 7.12 11.81
C ALA A 104 4.14 8.21 12.26
N VAL A 105 5.16 8.47 11.46
CA VAL A 105 6.20 9.47 11.73
C VAL A 105 5.88 10.76 10.99
N TYR A 106 5.82 11.86 11.72
CA TYR A 106 5.53 13.20 11.22
C TYR A 106 6.77 14.10 11.30
N ASP A 107 6.91 14.99 10.35
CA ASP A 107 7.88 16.08 10.44
C ASP A 107 7.32 17.21 11.31
N GLY A 108 7.99 17.57 12.38
CA GLY A 108 7.57 18.63 13.30
C GLY A 108 7.44 20.02 12.63
N VAL A 109 8.13 20.23 11.49
CA VAL A 109 8.04 21.46 10.71
C VAL A 109 6.92 21.40 9.68
N ALA A 110 6.83 20.34 8.90
CA ALA A 110 5.83 20.19 7.83
C ALA A 110 4.44 19.76 8.36
N GLY A 111 4.39 18.97 9.43
CA GLY A 111 3.16 18.44 9.98
C GLY A 111 2.53 17.35 9.09
N VAL A 112 1.23 17.47 8.82
CA VAL A 112 0.50 16.55 7.94
C VAL A 112 0.60 17.03 6.49
N GLU A 113 1.16 16.19 5.63
CA GLU A 113 1.27 16.41 4.20
C GLU A 113 0.31 15.50 3.40
N PRO A 114 0.07 15.74 2.09
CA PRO A 114 -0.84 14.92 1.28
C PRO A 114 -0.49 13.44 1.27
N GLN A 115 0.80 13.13 1.26
CA GLN A 115 1.27 11.75 1.34
C GLN A 115 0.92 11.11 2.68
N THR A 116 0.98 11.88 3.77
CA THR A 116 0.53 11.42 5.09
C THR A 116 -0.95 11.08 5.08
N GLU A 117 -1.78 11.93 4.47
CA GLU A 117 -3.23 11.68 4.33
C GLU A 117 -3.52 10.39 3.56
N ASN A 118 -2.79 10.16 2.46
CA ASN A 118 -2.95 8.96 1.66
C ASN A 118 -2.60 7.69 2.43
N VAL A 119 -1.43 7.66 3.06
CA VAL A 119 -0.99 6.51 3.86
C VAL A 119 -1.91 6.29 5.07
N TRP A 120 -2.40 7.37 5.68
CA TRP A 120 -3.38 7.30 6.77
C TRP A 120 -4.69 6.66 6.33
N ARG A 121 -5.24 7.09 5.17
CA ARG A 121 -6.45 6.51 4.59
C ARG A 121 -6.30 5.02 4.25
N GLN A 122 -5.14 4.63 3.73
CA GLN A 122 -4.84 3.22 3.49
C GLN A 122 -4.80 2.41 4.78
N ALA A 123 -4.23 2.97 5.85
CA ALA A 123 -4.26 2.32 7.16
C ALA A 123 -5.67 2.22 7.74
N ASP A 124 -6.56 3.20 7.47
CA ASP A 124 -7.99 3.12 7.81
C ASP A 124 -8.69 1.99 7.05
N LYS A 125 -8.41 1.85 5.75
CA LYS A 125 -8.97 0.79 4.90
C LYS A 125 -8.73 -0.61 5.48
N TYR A 126 -7.56 -0.84 6.05
CA TYR A 126 -7.20 -2.12 6.66
C TYR A 126 -7.39 -2.17 8.19
N ASN A 127 -8.03 -1.15 8.78
CA ASN A 127 -8.25 -1.03 10.22
C ASN A 127 -6.97 -1.24 11.05
N VAL A 128 -5.84 -0.73 10.60
CA VAL A 128 -4.55 -0.87 11.28
C VAL A 128 -4.46 0.09 12.46
N PRO A 129 -4.40 -0.41 13.71
CA PRO A 129 -4.13 0.41 14.88
C PRO A 129 -2.79 1.12 14.77
N ARG A 130 -2.74 2.39 15.15
CA ARG A 130 -1.52 3.17 14.96
C ARG A 130 -1.27 4.17 16.08
N MET A 131 0.01 4.45 16.27
CA MET A 131 0.51 5.53 17.11
C MET A 131 1.26 6.54 16.25
N CYS A 132 1.40 7.75 16.74
CA CYS A 132 2.03 8.86 16.05
C CYS A 132 3.33 9.25 16.76
N PHE A 133 4.36 9.57 15.98
CA PHE A 133 5.64 10.08 16.46
C PHE A 133 5.99 11.38 15.72
N VAL A 134 5.93 12.51 16.42
CA VAL A 134 6.32 13.81 15.87
C VAL A 134 7.83 13.95 16.00
N ASN A 135 8.50 13.84 14.87
CA ASN A 135 9.95 13.82 14.72
C ASN A 135 10.51 15.22 14.38
N LYS A 136 11.82 15.38 14.46
CA LYS A 136 12.56 16.59 14.07
C LYS A 136 12.21 17.83 14.88
N LEU A 137 11.89 17.68 16.15
CA LEU A 137 11.59 18.82 17.03
C LEU A 137 12.79 19.71 17.33
N ASP A 138 14.00 19.31 16.91
CA ASP A 138 15.22 20.10 16.96
C ASP A 138 15.39 21.08 15.79
N ARG A 139 14.51 21.02 14.78
CA ARG A 139 14.59 21.90 13.61
C ARG A 139 13.88 23.22 13.83
N THR A 140 14.43 24.28 13.21
CA THR A 140 13.81 25.60 13.18
C THR A 140 12.43 25.55 12.53
N GLY A 141 11.43 26.12 13.19
CA GLY A 141 10.02 26.10 12.76
C GLY A 141 9.25 24.84 13.16
N ALA A 142 9.85 23.92 13.94
CA ALA A 142 9.14 22.77 14.46
C ALA A 142 8.13 23.21 15.54
N ASP A 143 6.89 22.71 15.41
CA ASP A 143 5.79 23.00 16.32
C ASP A 143 4.95 21.74 16.55
N PHE A 144 5.13 21.14 17.73
CA PHE A 144 4.44 19.93 18.13
C PHE A 144 2.93 20.11 18.19
N PHE A 145 2.46 21.18 18.80
CA PHE A 145 1.02 21.40 19.03
C PHE A 145 0.28 21.67 17.74
N ARG A 146 0.91 22.37 16.80
CA ARG A 146 0.40 22.55 15.44
C ARG A 146 0.27 21.19 14.72
N CYS A 147 1.26 20.31 14.84
CA CYS A 147 1.17 18.97 14.25
C CYS A 147 0.00 18.17 14.83
N VAL A 148 -0.22 18.22 16.15
CA VAL A 148 -1.37 17.56 16.80
C VAL A 148 -2.69 18.13 16.27
N GLN A 149 -2.80 19.46 16.13
CA GLN A 149 -4.00 20.07 15.57
C GLN A 149 -4.24 19.65 14.12
N MET A 150 -3.19 19.58 13.31
CA MET A 150 -3.30 19.10 11.92
C MET A 150 -3.75 17.63 11.84
N MET A 151 -3.38 16.77 12.79
CA MET A 151 -3.89 15.39 12.85
C MET A 151 -5.40 15.38 13.03
N ILE A 152 -5.95 16.26 13.87
CA ILE A 152 -7.39 16.40 14.06
C ILE A 152 -8.07 16.92 12.79
N ASP A 153 -7.59 18.03 12.27
CA ASP A 153 -8.26 18.79 11.20
C ASP A 153 -8.18 18.07 9.84
N ARG A 154 -7.09 17.37 9.55
CA ARG A 154 -6.83 16.79 8.24
C ARG A 154 -6.99 15.26 8.18
N LEU A 155 -6.74 14.57 9.29
CA LEU A 155 -6.80 13.10 9.34
C LEU A 155 -8.05 12.60 10.08
N ASN A 156 -8.83 13.51 10.65
CA ASN A 156 -9.94 13.17 11.55
C ASN A 156 -9.51 12.19 12.67
N ALA A 157 -8.27 12.35 13.14
CA ALA A 157 -7.69 11.52 14.17
C ALA A 157 -8.16 11.96 15.57
N THR A 158 -8.13 11.03 16.51
CA THR A 158 -8.35 11.31 17.94
C THR A 158 -7.02 11.14 18.68
N PRO A 159 -6.17 12.19 18.77
CA PRO A 159 -4.85 12.07 19.37
C PRO A 159 -4.94 11.96 20.88
N LEU A 160 -4.29 10.93 21.45
CA LEU A 160 -3.98 10.81 22.86
C LEU A 160 -2.55 11.31 23.06
N VAL A 161 -2.38 12.54 23.44
CA VAL A 161 -1.07 13.17 23.63
C VAL A 161 -0.44 12.60 24.90
N LEU A 162 0.57 11.73 24.73
CA LEU A 162 1.26 11.09 25.85
C LEU A 162 2.46 11.88 26.33
N GLN A 163 3.00 12.75 25.48
CA GLN A 163 4.20 13.53 25.76
C GLN A 163 4.06 14.94 25.22
N VAL A 164 4.63 15.89 25.94
CA VAL A 164 4.84 17.25 25.43
C VAL A 164 6.34 17.59 25.46
N PRO A 165 6.85 18.36 24.49
CA PRO A 165 8.29 18.65 24.39
C PRO A 165 8.78 19.55 25.53
N ILE A 166 10.04 19.33 25.92
CA ILE A 166 10.81 20.23 26.81
C ILE A 166 11.77 21.01 25.93
N GLY A 167 11.52 22.31 25.79
CA GLY A 167 12.23 23.16 24.84
C GLY A 167 11.68 23.06 23.42
N ALA A 168 12.21 23.88 22.53
CA ALA A 168 11.85 23.92 21.11
C ALA A 168 13.11 24.14 20.26
N GLU A 169 13.08 23.64 19.03
CA GLU A 169 14.16 23.78 18.07
C GLU A 169 15.55 23.34 18.64
N SER A 170 16.54 24.20 18.61
CA SER A 170 17.88 23.90 19.16
C SER A 170 17.88 23.61 20.66
N ASP A 171 16.87 24.13 21.39
CA ASP A 171 16.72 23.98 22.84
C ASP A 171 15.88 22.75 23.24
N PHE A 172 15.48 21.93 22.28
CA PHE A 172 14.79 20.67 22.55
C PHE A 172 15.70 19.70 23.30
N VAL A 173 15.41 19.45 24.57
CA VAL A 173 16.24 18.62 25.45
C VAL A 173 15.56 17.33 25.92
N GLY A 174 14.25 17.23 25.79
CA GLY A 174 13.52 16.08 26.27
C GLY A 174 12.01 16.21 26.13
N VAL A 175 11.30 15.37 26.86
CA VAL A 175 9.83 15.31 26.85
C VAL A 175 9.29 15.18 28.26
N VAL A 176 8.09 15.71 28.49
CA VAL A 176 7.30 15.42 29.68
C VAL A 176 6.42 14.21 29.38
N ASP A 177 6.59 13.13 30.12
CA ASP A 177 5.72 11.97 30.11
C ASP A 177 4.45 12.29 30.91
N LEU A 178 3.32 12.46 30.22
CA LEU A 178 2.04 12.82 30.82
C LEU A 178 1.35 11.64 31.51
N VAL A 179 1.72 10.41 31.19
CA VAL A 179 1.18 9.20 31.85
C VAL A 179 1.82 9.04 33.22
N GLY A 180 3.14 9.15 33.30
CA GLY A 180 3.88 9.05 34.57
C GLY A 180 4.10 10.37 35.29
N MET A 181 3.73 11.51 34.70
CA MET A 181 3.95 12.87 35.24
C MET A 181 5.40 13.11 35.68
N ARG A 182 6.32 12.95 34.72
CA ARG A 182 7.77 13.07 34.92
C ARG A 182 8.43 13.61 33.65
N ALA A 183 9.62 14.16 33.81
CA ALA A 183 10.42 14.60 32.69
C ALA A 183 11.43 13.52 32.29
N LEU A 184 11.58 13.33 30.97
CA LEU A 184 12.60 12.48 30.37
C LEU A 184 13.56 13.39 29.61
N THR A 185 14.81 13.54 30.06
CA THR A 185 15.78 14.48 29.50
C THR A 185 17.05 13.78 29.03
N TRP A 186 17.51 14.16 27.83
CA TRP A 186 18.78 13.67 27.25
C TRP A 186 19.84 14.74 27.47
N ARG A 187 20.78 14.48 28.38
CA ARG A 187 21.87 15.40 28.72
C ARG A 187 23.09 15.11 27.83
N GLY A 188 23.47 16.12 27.06
CA GLY A 188 24.67 16.14 26.23
C GLY A 188 24.50 15.53 24.84
N GLU A 189 25.45 15.86 23.95
CA GLU A 189 25.63 15.20 22.64
C GLU A 189 26.35 13.87 22.83
N THR A 190 25.76 12.92 23.52
CA THR A 190 26.27 11.56 23.51
C THR A 190 25.94 10.97 22.13
N GLN A 191 26.94 10.58 21.38
CA GLN A 191 26.78 9.90 20.08
C GLN A 191 25.90 8.64 20.15
N LYS A 192 25.52 8.21 21.35
CA LYS A 192 24.78 6.99 21.57
C LYS A 192 23.41 7.18 22.21
N GLY A 193 23.10 8.35 22.80
CA GLY A 193 21.79 8.65 23.39
C GLY A 193 21.27 7.59 24.38
N GLU A 194 22.15 6.77 24.93
CA GLU A 194 21.80 5.55 25.66
C GLU A 194 21.12 5.84 27.00
N ASP A 195 21.45 6.98 27.63
CA ASP A 195 20.94 7.32 28.96
C ASP A 195 20.15 8.62 28.94
N TYR A 196 18.86 8.52 29.10
CA TYR A 196 18.04 9.67 29.50
C TYR A 196 17.79 9.66 31.00
N ALA A 197 17.77 10.86 31.61
CA ALA A 197 17.47 11.02 33.01
C ALA A 197 15.94 11.10 33.20
N ILE A 198 15.46 10.51 34.30
CA ILE A 198 14.07 10.68 34.76
C ILE A 198 14.13 11.73 35.86
N GLU A 199 13.45 12.85 35.66
CA GLU A 199 13.52 14.02 36.54
C GLU A 199 12.10 14.54 36.85
N GLU A 200 12.01 15.47 37.79
CA GLU A 200 10.77 16.20 38.03
C GLU A 200 10.48 17.13 36.85
N ILE A 201 9.19 17.39 36.62
CA ILE A 201 8.77 18.30 35.55
C ILE A 201 9.30 19.71 35.86
N PRO A 202 9.97 20.39 34.91
CA PRO A 202 10.41 21.77 35.12
C PRO A 202 9.25 22.68 35.53
N ALA A 203 9.49 23.54 36.49
CA ALA A 203 8.46 24.40 37.08
C ALA A 203 7.73 25.26 36.01
N GLU A 204 8.43 25.67 34.97
CA GLU A 204 7.88 26.43 33.83
C GLU A 204 6.91 25.62 32.96
N LEU A 205 6.97 24.29 33.03
CA LEU A 205 6.10 23.40 32.27
C LEU A 205 5.03 22.72 33.12
N ALA A 206 5.00 22.99 34.43
CA ALA A 206 4.07 22.36 35.37
C ALA A 206 2.60 22.58 34.95
N ASP A 207 2.23 23.82 34.63
CA ASP A 207 0.88 24.19 34.21
C ASP A 207 0.52 23.55 32.85
N THR A 208 1.44 23.59 31.88
CA THR A 208 1.27 22.95 30.57
C THR A 208 1.10 21.45 30.72
N ALA A 209 1.90 20.81 31.56
CA ALA A 209 1.80 19.38 31.82
C ALA A 209 0.47 19.00 32.47
N ALA A 210 -0.01 19.79 33.44
CA ALA A 210 -1.29 19.58 34.07
C ALA A 210 -2.46 19.74 33.09
N GLU A 211 -2.44 20.77 32.24
CA GLU A 211 -3.45 21.00 31.20
C GLU A 211 -3.51 19.85 30.23
N TRP A 212 -2.37 19.42 29.69
CA TRP A 212 -2.33 18.33 28.73
C TRP A 212 -2.60 16.95 29.32
N ARG A 213 -2.28 16.76 30.62
CA ARG A 213 -2.70 15.58 31.36
C ARG A 213 -4.21 15.51 31.46
N GLU A 214 -4.89 16.62 31.78
CA GLU A 214 -6.34 16.68 31.86
C GLU A 214 -6.97 16.40 30.50
N LYS A 215 -6.49 17.04 29.43
CA LYS A 215 -6.93 16.74 28.05
C LYS A 215 -6.75 15.27 27.65
N LEU A 216 -5.64 14.65 28.07
CA LEU A 216 -5.41 13.23 27.86
C LEU A 216 -6.49 12.38 28.54
N LEU A 217 -6.79 12.67 29.80
CA LEU A 217 -7.80 11.92 30.58
C LEU A 217 -9.21 12.13 30.05
N GLU A 218 -9.58 13.36 29.70
CA GLU A 218 -10.86 13.67 29.05
C GLU A 218 -11.03 12.89 27.73
N THR A 219 -10.05 13.00 26.82
CA THR A 219 -10.08 12.30 25.54
C THR A 219 -10.12 10.77 25.73
N LEU A 220 -9.37 10.26 26.70
CA LEU A 220 -9.35 8.83 27.01
C LEU A 220 -10.70 8.35 27.59
N ALA A 221 -11.32 9.15 28.47
CA ALA A 221 -12.64 8.86 28.98
C ALA A 221 -13.70 8.81 27.87
N ASP A 222 -13.63 9.69 26.89
CA ASP A 222 -14.56 9.70 25.76
C ASP A 222 -14.51 8.43 24.89
N VAL A 223 -13.39 7.71 24.89
CA VAL A 223 -13.17 6.55 24.02
C VAL A 223 -13.06 5.21 24.77
N ASP A 224 -12.95 5.22 26.10
CA ASP A 224 -12.81 4.03 26.95
C ASP A 224 -13.75 4.06 28.15
N ASP A 225 -14.73 3.18 28.17
CA ASP A 225 -15.80 3.14 29.18
C ASP A 225 -15.28 2.94 30.63
N SER A 226 -14.23 2.13 30.78
CA SER A 226 -13.63 1.85 32.09
C SER A 226 -12.94 3.08 32.71
N VAL A 227 -12.31 3.90 31.86
CA VAL A 227 -11.71 5.16 32.28
C VAL A 227 -12.80 6.21 32.53
N MET A 228 -13.85 6.22 31.66
CA MET A 228 -14.98 7.13 31.83
C MET A 228 -15.67 6.97 33.18
N GLU A 229 -15.95 5.75 33.63
CA GLU A 229 -16.56 5.49 34.93
C GLU A 229 -15.77 6.15 36.05
N LYS A 230 -14.46 5.89 36.15
CA LYS A 230 -13.58 6.47 37.17
C LYS A 230 -13.46 7.98 37.07
N TYR A 231 -13.40 8.51 35.86
CA TYR A 231 -13.31 9.94 35.61
C TYR A 231 -14.55 10.69 36.07
N LEU A 232 -15.75 10.15 35.79
CA LEU A 232 -17.03 10.75 36.21
C LEU A 232 -17.26 10.64 37.73
N GLU A 233 -16.80 9.59 38.38
CA GLU A 233 -16.88 9.41 39.85
C GLU A 233 -15.85 10.27 40.58
N GLY A 234 -14.92 10.91 39.87
CA GLY A 234 -13.86 11.72 40.46
C GLY A 234 -12.82 10.90 41.22
N GLU A 235 -12.69 9.63 40.86
CA GLU A 235 -11.67 8.75 41.42
C GLU A 235 -10.29 9.05 40.81
N GLU A 236 -9.24 8.78 41.60
CA GLU A 236 -7.89 8.85 41.11
C GLU A 236 -7.64 7.69 40.11
N ILE A 237 -7.33 8.03 38.86
CA ILE A 237 -7.05 7.04 37.83
C ILE A 237 -5.57 6.68 37.89
N SER A 238 -5.27 5.42 38.19
CA SER A 238 -3.89 4.94 38.32
C SER A 238 -3.17 4.94 36.94
N VAL A 239 -1.84 4.96 36.98
CA VAL A 239 -1.01 4.87 35.79
C VAL A 239 -1.32 3.59 34.97
N GLU A 240 -1.54 2.48 35.69
CA GLU A 240 -1.90 1.18 35.09
C GLU A 240 -3.26 1.23 34.37
N ASP A 241 -4.25 1.90 34.99
CA ASP A 241 -5.58 2.07 34.35
C ASP A 241 -5.50 2.95 33.10
N ILE A 242 -4.70 4.02 33.15
CA ILE A 242 -4.48 4.89 32.00
C ILE A 242 -3.79 4.10 30.87
N GLN A 243 -2.74 3.36 31.17
CA GLN A 243 -2.02 2.55 30.17
C GLN A 243 -2.93 1.48 29.56
N ALA A 244 -3.73 0.81 30.38
CA ALA A 244 -4.70 -0.18 29.91
C ALA A 244 -5.78 0.46 29.01
N GLY A 245 -6.29 1.63 29.39
CA GLY A 245 -7.25 2.40 28.61
C GLY A 245 -6.68 2.85 27.26
N ILE A 246 -5.47 3.41 27.25
CA ILE A 246 -4.76 3.81 26.01
C ILE A 246 -4.62 2.60 25.08
N ARG A 247 -4.20 1.43 25.61
CA ARG A 247 -4.07 0.22 24.81
C ARG A 247 -5.40 -0.23 24.21
N ARG A 248 -6.49 -0.28 25.00
CA ARG A 248 -7.82 -0.66 24.50
C ARG A 248 -8.31 0.30 23.41
N ALA A 249 -8.19 1.61 23.63
CA ALA A 249 -8.58 2.62 22.66
C ALA A 249 -7.77 2.56 21.37
N THR A 250 -6.47 2.30 21.46
CA THR A 250 -5.57 2.17 20.31
C THR A 250 -5.90 0.93 19.49
N ILE A 251 -6.05 -0.23 20.13
CA ILE A 251 -6.37 -1.50 19.45
C ILE A 251 -7.75 -1.44 18.80
N ALA A 252 -8.70 -0.77 19.45
CA ALA A 252 -10.05 -0.56 18.89
C ALA A 252 -10.09 0.47 17.74
N GLY A 253 -8.97 1.12 17.42
CA GLY A 253 -8.91 2.15 16.37
C GLY A 253 -9.64 3.45 16.73
N LYS A 254 -10.01 3.65 18.01
CA LYS A 254 -10.77 4.82 18.47
C LYS A 254 -9.89 6.03 18.75
N ALA A 255 -8.61 5.82 19.05
CA ALA A 255 -7.67 6.88 19.38
C ALA A 255 -6.24 6.51 18.99
N ASN A 256 -5.39 7.54 18.91
CA ASN A 256 -4.02 7.41 18.43
C ASN A 256 -3.05 8.01 19.48
N PRO A 257 -2.22 7.21 20.15
CA PRO A 257 -1.17 7.73 21.02
C PRO A 257 -0.19 8.62 20.25
N VAL A 258 0.16 9.77 20.80
CA VAL A 258 1.08 10.73 20.19
C VAL A 258 2.28 10.94 21.10
N LEU A 259 3.46 10.66 20.55
CA LEU A 259 4.76 10.89 21.16
C LEU A 259 5.58 11.85 20.31
N CYS A 260 6.69 12.30 20.84
CA CYS A 260 7.55 13.24 20.13
C CYS A 260 9.03 13.03 20.42
N GLY A 261 9.86 13.58 19.53
CA GLY A 261 11.31 13.49 19.67
C GLY A 261 12.08 14.03 18.49
N THR A 262 13.34 13.63 18.40
CA THR A 262 14.20 13.84 17.25
C THR A 262 15.10 12.63 17.04
N ALA A 263 14.77 11.81 16.03
CA ALA A 263 15.52 10.60 15.73
C ALA A 263 16.99 10.89 15.38
N PHE A 264 17.25 11.95 14.63
CA PHE A 264 18.61 12.33 14.25
C PHE A 264 19.51 12.64 15.46
N LYS A 265 18.95 13.27 16.49
CA LYS A 265 19.64 13.58 17.75
C LYS A 265 19.50 12.48 18.82
N ASN A 266 18.98 11.32 18.45
CA ASN A 266 18.79 10.15 19.33
C ASN A 266 17.91 10.42 20.56
N LYS A 267 16.92 11.32 20.48
CA LYS A 267 16.03 11.67 21.59
C LYS A 267 14.60 11.19 21.32
N GLY A 268 14.00 10.49 22.27
CA GLY A 268 12.60 10.04 22.23
C GLY A 268 12.37 8.64 21.66
N ILE A 269 13.38 7.93 21.18
CA ILE A 269 13.24 6.60 20.54
C ILE A 269 12.92 5.50 21.56
N GLN A 270 13.63 5.47 22.70
CA GLN A 270 13.38 4.44 23.73
C GLN A 270 11.95 4.55 24.31
N PRO A 271 11.43 5.74 24.67
CA PRO A 271 10.02 5.87 25.05
C PRO A 271 9.05 5.46 23.95
N MET A 272 9.38 5.70 22.68
CA MET A 272 8.57 5.25 21.55
C MET A 272 8.54 3.71 21.47
N LEU A 273 9.67 3.03 21.65
CA LEU A 273 9.72 1.56 21.71
C LEU A 273 8.92 1.00 22.89
N ASP A 274 8.98 1.66 24.04
CA ASP A 274 8.14 1.32 25.20
C ASP A 274 6.66 1.45 24.89
N ALA A 275 6.27 2.49 24.18
CA ALA A 275 4.89 2.70 23.72
C ALA A 275 4.44 1.67 22.68
N VAL A 276 5.30 1.26 21.74
CA VAL A 276 5.04 0.17 20.79
C VAL A 276 4.67 -1.12 21.53
N VAL A 277 5.46 -1.49 22.54
CA VAL A 277 5.22 -2.68 23.36
C VAL A 277 3.95 -2.54 24.18
N ALA A 278 3.72 -1.36 24.77
CA ALA A 278 2.61 -1.14 25.71
C ALA A 278 1.25 -1.02 24.97
N TYR A 279 1.19 -0.34 23.83
CA TYR A 279 -0.07 0.13 23.25
C TYR A 279 -0.43 -0.51 21.91
N LEU A 280 0.53 -0.94 21.09
CA LEU A 280 0.23 -1.60 19.82
C LEU A 280 -0.15 -3.07 20.03
N PRO A 281 -1.02 -3.61 19.16
CA PRO A 281 -1.55 -4.95 19.31
C PRO A 281 -0.51 -6.05 19.09
N SER A 282 -0.74 -7.17 19.72
CA SER A 282 -0.15 -8.47 19.38
C SER A 282 -1.05 -9.19 18.36
N PRO A 283 -0.59 -10.27 17.71
CA PRO A 283 -1.46 -11.09 16.87
C PRO A 283 -2.71 -11.64 17.56
N LEU A 284 -2.71 -11.75 18.90
CA LEU A 284 -3.86 -12.20 19.67
C LEU A 284 -4.92 -11.11 19.90
N ASP A 285 -4.54 -9.85 19.80
CA ASP A 285 -5.46 -8.71 19.97
C ASP A 285 -6.24 -8.38 18.68
N ILE A 286 -5.80 -8.94 17.54
CA ILE A 286 -6.42 -8.73 16.23
C ILE A 286 -7.53 -9.76 16.03
N PRO A 287 -8.66 -9.40 15.40
CA PRO A 287 -9.68 -10.38 15.02
C PRO A 287 -9.10 -11.55 14.22
N ALA A 288 -9.73 -12.71 14.34
CA ALA A 288 -9.40 -13.86 13.50
C ALA A 288 -9.45 -13.43 12.02
N ILE A 289 -8.44 -13.85 11.24
CA ILE A 289 -8.43 -13.48 9.83
C ILE A 289 -9.60 -14.14 9.10
N GLU A 290 -10.31 -13.34 8.34
CA GLU A 290 -11.43 -13.77 7.52
C GLU A 290 -10.98 -14.25 6.15
N GLY A 291 -11.74 -15.14 5.59
CA GLY A 291 -11.54 -15.69 4.26
C GLY A 291 -12.74 -16.49 3.82
N THR A 292 -12.58 -17.24 2.75
CA THR A 292 -13.62 -18.12 2.21
C THR A 292 -13.08 -19.53 2.03
N ALA A 293 -13.99 -20.49 1.93
CA ALA A 293 -13.63 -21.81 1.43
C ALA A 293 -13.20 -21.71 -0.05
N THR A 294 -12.72 -22.82 -0.60
CA THR A 294 -12.29 -22.88 -2.02
C THR A 294 -13.43 -22.69 -3.02
N ASP A 295 -14.68 -22.67 -2.58
CA ASP A 295 -15.85 -22.28 -3.38
C ASP A 295 -15.93 -20.75 -3.61
N GLY A 296 -15.15 -19.96 -2.87
CA GLY A 296 -15.14 -18.50 -2.93
C GLY A 296 -16.33 -17.81 -2.24
N GLU A 297 -17.26 -18.56 -1.67
CA GLU A 297 -18.53 -18.04 -1.13
C GLU A 297 -18.71 -18.34 0.38
N THR A 298 -18.32 -19.53 0.84
CA THR A 298 -18.51 -19.94 2.23
C THR A 298 -17.53 -19.24 3.17
N PRO A 299 -17.99 -18.37 4.10
CA PRO A 299 -17.10 -17.66 5.01
C PRO A 299 -16.33 -18.61 5.91
N MET A 300 -15.05 -18.35 6.08
CA MET A 300 -14.14 -19.08 6.97
C MET A 300 -13.31 -18.10 7.79
N GLN A 301 -12.87 -18.55 8.96
CA GLN A 301 -11.96 -17.78 9.81
C GLN A 301 -10.80 -18.66 10.28
N ARG A 302 -9.64 -18.02 10.53
CA ARG A 302 -8.46 -18.65 11.13
C ARG A 302 -8.02 -17.82 12.33
N LYS A 303 -7.94 -18.49 13.49
CA LYS A 303 -7.45 -17.86 14.72
C LYS A 303 -5.93 -17.84 14.75
N PRO A 304 -5.30 -16.84 15.34
CA PRO A 304 -3.84 -16.77 15.48
C PRO A 304 -3.36 -17.76 16.54
N SER A 305 -3.29 -19.04 16.17
CA SER A 305 -2.87 -20.12 17.06
C SER A 305 -2.01 -21.13 16.31
N THR A 306 -1.00 -21.67 16.96
CA THR A 306 -0.13 -22.73 16.42
C THR A 306 -0.84 -24.09 16.33
N SER A 307 -1.96 -24.27 17.00
CA SER A 307 -2.79 -25.48 16.95
C SER A 307 -3.80 -25.50 15.80
N GLU A 308 -4.03 -24.35 15.16
CA GLU A 308 -4.87 -24.24 13.97
C GLU A 308 -4.15 -24.81 12.74
N PRO A 309 -4.87 -25.19 11.68
CA PRO A 309 -4.27 -25.50 10.39
C PRO A 309 -3.46 -24.32 9.85
N PHE A 310 -2.36 -24.62 9.16
CA PHE A 310 -1.51 -23.57 8.56
C PHE A 310 -2.29 -22.72 7.55
N SER A 311 -2.17 -21.42 7.69
CA SER A 311 -2.56 -20.45 6.65
C SER A 311 -1.61 -19.25 6.66
N GLY A 312 -1.27 -18.79 5.48
CA GLY A 312 -0.40 -17.63 5.28
C GLY A 312 -0.72 -16.89 4.00
N LEU A 313 -0.43 -15.61 3.99
CA LEU A 313 -0.63 -14.71 2.85
C LEU A 313 0.72 -14.32 2.25
N ALA A 314 0.89 -14.62 0.97
CA ALA A 314 2.04 -14.13 0.19
C ALA A 314 1.80 -12.65 -0.15
N PHE A 315 2.53 -11.74 0.50
CA PHE A 315 2.28 -10.31 0.34
C PHE A 315 3.35 -9.59 -0.48
N LYS A 316 4.50 -10.21 -0.70
CA LYS A 316 5.59 -9.64 -1.48
C LYS A 316 6.42 -10.72 -2.14
N ILE A 317 6.86 -10.46 -3.36
CA ILE A 317 7.83 -11.27 -4.09
C ILE A 317 9.07 -10.42 -4.33
N GLN A 318 10.23 -11.02 -4.18
CA GLN A 318 11.53 -10.40 -4.42
C GLN A 318 12.45 -11.39 -5.12
N THR A 319 13.17 -10.92 -6.11
CA THR A 319 14.21 -11.73 -6.77
C THR A 319 15.56 -11.50 -6.09
N ASP A 320 16.12 -12.55 -5.50
CA ASP A 320 17.47 -12.54 -4.95
C ASP A 320 18.48 -13.05 -5.99
N LYS A 321 19.64 -12.41 -6.10
CA LYS A 321 20.67 -12.76 -7.08
C LYS A 321 21.20 -14.21 -6.94
N HIS A 322 21.14 -14.77 -5.71
CA HIS A 322 21.71 -16.08 -5.39
C HIS A 322 20.65 -17.16 -5.15
N LEU A 323 19.51 -16.79 -4.57
CA LEU A 323 18.44 -17.72 -4.20
C LEU A 323 17.31 -17.78 -5.22
N GLY A 324 17.27 -16.85 -6.16
CA GLY A 324 16.17 -16.69 -7.09
C GLY A 324 14.94 -16.07 -6.41
N LYS A 325 13.77 -16.60 -6.71
CA LYS A 325 12.50 -16.06 -6.19
C LYS A 325 12.34 -16.33 -4.70
N LEU A 326 12.18 -15.27 -3.93
CA LEU A 326 11.78 -15.25 -2.53
C LEU A 326 10.36 -14.73 -2.41
N THR A 327 9.51 -15.46 -1.68
CA THR A 327 8.13 -15.06 -1.40
C THR A 327 8.01 -14.72 0.08
N TYR A 328 7.65 -13.49 0.38
CA TYR A 328 7.40 -13.05 1.75
C TYR A 328 5.99 -13.45 2.15
N VAL A 329 5.89 -14.12 3.29
CA VAL A 329 4.64 -14.70 3.79
C VAL A 329 4.40 -14.26 5.22
N ARG A 330 3.21 -13.72 5.48
CA ARG A 330 2.67 -13.56 6.83
C ARG A 330 1.96 -14.85 7.22
N VAL A 331 2.39 -15.49 8.28
CA VAL A 331 1.73 -16.68 8.83
C VAL A 331 0.64 -16.23 9.80
N TYR A 332 -0.61 -16.53 9.47
CA TYR A 332 -1.76 -16.17 10.30
C TYR A 332 -2.17 -17.28 11.27
N SER A 333 -2.03 -18.52 10.89
CA SER A 333 -2.39 -19.67 11.74
C SER A 333 -1.47 -20.86 11.50
N GLY A 334 -1.38 -21.74 12.49
CA GLY A 334 -0.65 -23.00 12.39
C GLY A 334 0.85 -22.87 12.44
N VAL A 335 1.50 -23.92 11.96
CA VAL A 335 2.95 -24.05 11.82
C VAL A 335 3.25 -24.64 10.44
N VAL A 336 4.27 -24.14 9.79
CA VAL A 336 4.80 -24.66 8.53
C VAL A 336 6.28 -24.96 8.66
N GLU A 337 6.71 -26.11 8.14
CA GLU A 337 8.10 -26.57 8.19
C GLU A 337 8.78 -26.44 6.81
N SER A 338 10.07 -26.24 6.82
CA SER A 338 10.90 -26.32 5.62
C SER A 338 10.76 -27.72 4.99
N GLY A 339 10.55 -27.76 3.67
CA GLY A 339 10.34 -28.99 2.91
C GLY A 339 8.91 -29.52 2.87
N SER A 340 7.96 -28.93 3.62
CA SER A 340 6.57 -29.37 3.64
C SER A 340 5.81 -29.03 2.36
N GLN A 341 4.74 -29.79 2.10
CA GLN A 341 3.78 -29.49 1.02
C GLN A 341 2.69 -28.55 1.53
N VAL A 342 2.34 -27.58 0.72
CA VAL A 342 1.25 -26.63 0.94
C VAL A 342 0.41 -26.52 -0.33
N VAL A 343 -0.77 -25.97 -0.21
CA VAL A 343 -1.63 -25.62 -1.34
C VAL A 343 -1.68 -24.09 -1.47
N ASN A 344 -1.44 -23.59 -2.67
CA ASN A 344 -1.85 -22.26 -3.07
C ASN A 344 -3.35 -22.34 -3.40
N SER A 345 -4.19 -21.98 -2.45
CA SER A 345 -5.65 -22.13 -2.55
C SER A 345 -6.27 -21.12 -3.50
N THR A 346 -5.65 -19.98 -3.71
CA THR A 346 -6.11 -18.97 -4.69
C THR A 346 -6.05 -19.50 -6.12
N LYS A 347 -5.04 -20.32 -6.44
CA LYS A 347 -4.82 -20.89 -7.78
C LYS A 347 -5.12 -22.38 -7.88
N ASP A 348 -5.53 -23.00 -6.78
CA ASP A 348 -5.69 -24.45 -6.66
C ASP A 348 -4.46 -25.24 -7.17
N ARG A 349 -3.28 -24.89 -6.65
CA ARG A 349 -2.01 -25.50 -7.02
C ARG A 349 -1.23 -26.00 -5.81
N LYS A 350 -0.71 -27.22 -5.90
CA LYS A 350 0.21 -27.76 -4.90
C LYS A 350 1.59 -27.14 -5.07
N GLU A 351 2.14 -26.66 -3.96
CA GLU A 351 3.45 -26.05 -3.88
C GLU A 351 4.27 -26.74 -2.78
N ARG A 352 5.57 -26.59 -2.82
CA ARG A 352 6.47 -27.08 -1.79
C ARG A 352 7.28 -25.95 -1.20
N ILE A 353 7.21 -25.80 0.11
CA ILE A 353 8.11 -24.93 0.86
C ILE A 353 9.53 -25.45 0.72
N GLY A 354 10.42 -24.68 0.16
CA GLY A 354 11.85 -24.99 0.14
C GLY A 354 12.48 -24.62 1.48
N LYS A 355 13.27 -23.57 1.50
CA LYS A 355 13.86 -23.03 2.72
C LYS A 355 13.05 -21.86 3.25
N ILE A 356 13.05 -21.71 4.57
CA ILE A 356 12.41 -20.62 5.29
C ILE A 356 13.51 -19.72 5.84
N TYR A 357 13.37 -18.42 5.66
CA TYR A 357 14.31 -17.42 6.14
C TYR A 357 13.62 -16.37 7.02
N GLN A 358 14.27 -16.03 8.14
CA GLN A 358 14.02 -14.78 8.84
C GLN A 358 14.87 -13.70 8.17
N MET A 359 14.21 -12.60 7.77
CA MET A 359 14.89 -11.50 7.10
C MET A 359 15.32 -10.42 8.10
N HIS A 360 16.47 -9.82 7.83
CA HIS A 360 17.00 -8.63 8.50
C HIS A 360 17.50 -7.69 7.40
N ALA A 361 16.57 -6.98 6.77
CA ALA A 361 16.79 -6.23 5.53
C ALA A 361 17.34 -7.15 4.41
N ASN A 362 18.59 -7.00 4.01
CA ASN A 362 19.24 -7.84 2.99
C ASN A 362 19.96 -9.09 3.57
N LYS A 363 20.05 -9.20 4.89
CA LYS A 363 20.61 -10.38 5.57
C LYS A 363 19.49 -11.37 5.87
N ARG A 364 19.85 -12.64 5.93
CA ARG A 364 18.91 -13.74 6.15
C ARG A 364 19.46 -14.78 7.10
N GLU A 365 18.58 -15.34 7.90
CA GLU A 365 18.82 -16.44 8.80
C GLU A 365 17.90 -17.61 8.43
N GLU A 366 18.46 -18.78 8.16
CA GLU A 366 17.67 -19.96 7.80
C GLU A 366 16.98 -20.53 9.05
N ARG A 367 15.67 -20.83 8.89
CA ARG A 367 14.85 -21.42 9.94
C ARG A 367 14.24 -22.75 9.49
N SER A 368 14.07 -23.68 10.41
CA SER A 368 13.44 -24.97 10.14
C SER A 368 11.91 -24.89 10.02
N SER A 369 11.30 -23.92 10.69
CA SER A 369 9.84 -23.74 10.72
C SER A 369 9.46 -22.28 10.92
N ALA A 370 8.21 -21.97 10.61
CA ALA A 370 7.53 -20.74 10.93
C ALA A 370 6.17 -21.02 11.54
N LYS A 371 5.69 -20.13 12.40
CA LYS A 371 4.45 -20.27 13.16
C LYS A 371 3.57 -19.05 13.04
N ALA A 372 2.32 -19.16 13.44
CA ALA A 372 1.38 -18.06 13.55
C ALA A 372 2.05 -16.82 14.17
N GLY A 373 1.86 -15.66 13.55
CA GLY A 373 2.48 -14.39 13.95
C GLY A 373 3.83 -14.09 13.26
N ASP A 374 4.47 -15.04 12.61
CA ASP A 374 5.76 -14.81 11.92
C ASP A 374 5.56 -14.12 10.56
N ILE A 375 6.54 -13.29 10.21
CA ILE A 375 6.76 -12.76 8.87
C ILE A 375 8.08 -13.33 8.36
N ILE A 376 8.01 -14.10 7.28
CA ILE A 376 9.14 -14.89 6.77
C ILE A 376 9.30 -14.72 5.26
N ALA A 377 10.47 -15.06 4.75
CA ALA A 377 10.70 -15.26 3.33
C ALA A 377 10.87 -16.77 3.03
N VAL A 378 10.20 -17.23 1.98
CA VAL A 378 10.16 -18.62 1.57
C VAL A 378 10.75 -18.77 0.18
N GLN A 379 11.66 -19.73 0.02
CA GLN A 379 12.19 -20.16 -1.26
C GLN A 379 11.45 -21.40 -1.77
N GLY A 380 11.34 -21.56 -3.08
CA GLY A 380 10.84 -22.78 -3.71
C GLY A 380 9.40 -22.70 -4.24
N LEU A 381 8.68 -21.63 -3.95
CA LEU A 381 7.33 -21.39 -4.48
C LEU A 381 7.43 -20.88 -5.93
N LYS A 382 6.99 -21.69 -6.88
CA LYS A 382 7.15 -21.41 -8.31
C LYS A 382 5.98 -20.63 -8.90
N GLN A 383 4.76 -20.95 -8.47
CA GLN A 383 3.52 -20.42 -9.06
C GLN A 383 2.85 -19.35 -8.19
N THR A 384 3.28 -19.21 -6.94
CA THR A 384 2.73 -18.24 -6.01
C THR A 384 3.11 -16.82 -6.43
N THR A 385 2.12 -15.93 -6.45
CA THR A 385 2.26 -14.49 -6.70
C THR A 385 1.77 -13.68 -5.51
N THR A 386 1.99 -12.37 -5.54
CA THR A 386 1.52 -11.47 -4.48
C THR A 386 0.00 -11.51 -4.36
N GLY A 387 -0.50 -11.67 -3.13
CA GLY A 387 -1.93 -11.81 -2.82
C GLY A 387 -2.42 -13.25 -2.71
N ASP A 388 -1.60 -14.24 -3.09
CA ASP A 388 -2.00 -15.65 -3.01
C ASP A 388 -1.99 -16.15 -1.56
N THR A 389 -2.92 -17.06 -1.26
CA THR A 389 -3.01 -17.77 0.02
C THR A 389 -2.29 -19.11 -0.06
N LEU A 390 -1.46 -19.38 0.93
CA LEU A 390 -0.83 -20.68 1.18
C LEU A 390 -1.46 -21.32 2.40
N CYS A 391 -1.86 -22.58 2.32
CA CYS A 391 -2.53 -23.25 3.42
C CYS A 391 -2.20 -24.75 3.49
N ASP A 392 -2.64 -25.37 4.60
CA ASP A 392 -2.64 -26.81 4.78
C ASP A 392 -3.52 -27.47 3.71
N PRO A 393 -2.99 -28.45 2.95
CA PRO A 393 -3.78 -29.17 1.94
C PRO A 393 -5.05 -29.85 2.44
N ALA A 394 -5.08 -30.25 3.71
CA ALA A 394 -6.24 -30.88 4.33
C ALA A 394 -7.34 -29.90 4.75
N ASN A 395 -6.99 -28.65 4.95
CA ASN A 395 -7.87 -27.59 5.46
C ASN A 395 -7.72 -26.31 4.65
N PRO A 396 -8.06 -26.30 3.35
CA PRO A 396 -7.85 -25.14 2.50
C PRO A 396 -8.74 -23.97 2.90
N VAL A 397 -8.18 -22.75 2.78
CA VAL A 397 -8.88 -21.48 2.96
C VAL A 397 -8.32 -20.50 1.95
N ILE A 398 -9.16 -19.61 1.43
CA ILE A 398 -8.73 -18.46 0.64
C ILE A 398 -8.89 -17.24 1.54
N LEU A 399 -7.77 -16.61 1.91
CA LEU A 399 -7.80 -15.37 2.64
C LEU A 399 -8.20 -14.23 1.69
N GLU A 400 -8.69 -13.13 2.23
CA GLU A 400 -9.06 -11.97 1.44
C GLU A 400 -7.92 -11.55 0.52
N SER A 401 -8.21 -11.39 -0.78
CA SER A 401 -7.22 -11.00 -1.77
C SER A 401 -6.91 -9.51 -1.70
N MET A 402 -5.67 -9.15 -2.04
CA MET A 402 -5.27 -7.76 -2.19
C MET A 402 -5.78 -7.22 -3.53
N THR A 403 -6.35 -6.02 -3.52
CA THR A 403 -6.66 -5.26 -4.74
C THR A 403 -5.53 -4.28 -5.02
N PHE A 404 -5.14 -4.15 -6.28
CA PHE A 404 -4.06 -3.23 -6.68
C PHE A 404 -4.60 -2.18 -7.63
N PRO A 405 -4.14 -0.91 -7.52
CA PRO A 405 -4.55 0.14 -8.44
C PRO A 405 -4.02 -0.15 -9.85
N GLU A 406 -4.76 0.32 -10.85
CA GLU A 406 -4.32 0.26 -12.23
C GLU A 406 -3.22 1.29 -12.51
N PRO A 407 -2.21 0.95 -13.32
CA PRO A 407 -1.16 1.88 -13.69
C PRO A 407 -1.71 3.06 -14.49
N VAL A 408 -1.08 4.23 -14.34
CA VAL A 408 -1.55 5.51 -14.87
C VAL A 408 -0.68 6.09 -15.97
N ILE A 409 0.56 5.62 -16.10
CA ILE A 409 1.53 6.09 -17.09
C ILE A 409 2.14 4.91 -17.81
N GLU A 410 2.48 5.11 -19.07
CA GLU A 410 3.13 4.08 -19.89
C GLU A 410 4.26 4.65 -20.74
N VAL A 411 5.27 3.82 -21.01
CA VAL A 411 6.38 4.13 -21.91
C VAL A 411 6.68 2.94 -22.82
N ALA A 412 7.07 3.23 -24.05
CA ALA A 412 7.62 2.21 -24.93
C ALA A 412 9.07 1.92 -24.55
N ILE A 413 9.45 0.65 -24.54
CA ILE A 413 10.81 0.21 -24.28
C ILE A 413 11.30 -0.68 -25.43
N GLU A 414 12.47 -0.35 -25.97
CA GLU A 414 13.07 -1.07 -27.08
C GLU A 414 14.48 -1.53 -26.73
N PRO A 415 14.80 -2.83 -26.87
CA PRO A 415 16.17 -3.30 -26.65
C PRO A 415 17.11 -2.72 -27.71
N LYS A 416 18.33 -2.35 -27.33
CA LYS A 416 19.33 -1.82 -28.27
C LYS A 416 19.87 -2.87 -29.23
N THR A 417 19.93 -4.13 -28.77
CA THR A 417 20.46 -5.26 -29.54
C THR A 417 19.55 -6.49 -29.45
N LYS A 418 19.71 -7.46 -30.35
CA LYS A 418 19.00 -8.74 -30.24
C LYS A 418 19.34 -9.53 -28.97
N ALA A 419 20.55 -9.41 -28.46
CA ALA A 419 20.96 -10.04 -27.21
C ALA A 419 20.26 -9.41 -26.01
N ASP A 420 19.96 -8.13 -26.08
CA ASP A 420 19.21 -7.43 -25.03
C ASP A 420 17.73 -7.79 -25.03
N GLN A 421 17.18 -8.29 -26.13
CA GLN A 421 15.76 -8.67 -26.22
C GLN A 421 15.41 -9.86 -25.30
N GLU A 422 16.26 -10.89 -25.25
CA GLU A 422 16.05 -12.04 -24.36
C GLU A 422 16.20 -11.62 -22.89
N LYS A 423 17.21 -10.78 -22.61
CA LYS A 423 17.42 -10.23 -21.28
C LYS A 423 16.27 -9.32 -20.85
N LEU A 424 15.76 -8.47 -21.75
CA LEU A 424 14.62 -7.59 -21.51
C LEU A 424 13.38 -8.41 -21.17
N SER A 425 13.06 -9.45 -21.95
CA SER A 425 11.91 -10.33 -21.66
C SER A 425 12.01 -10.99 -20.29
N THR A 426 13.20 -11.47 -19.93
CA THR A 426 13.45 -12.06 -18.62
C THR A 426 13.33 -11.04 -17.48
N ALA A 427 13.88 -9.84 -17.67
CA ALA A 427 13.80 -8.74 -16.69
C ALA A 427 12.36 -8.30 -16.46
N ILE A 428 11.62 -8.08 -17.53
CA ILE A 428 10.20 -7.69 -17.50
C ILE A 428 9.38 -8.73 -16.76
N GLN A 429 9.54 -10.02 -17.09
CA GLN A 429 8.79 -11.08 -16.42
C GLN A 429 9.05 -11.10 -14.92
N ARG A 430 10.30 -11.02 -14.49
CA ARG A 430 10.67 -11.03 -13.08
C ARG A 430 10.16 -9.80 -12.33
N LEU A 431 10.30 -8.62 -12.92
CA LEU A 431 9.81 -7.38 -12.31
C LEU A 431 8.28 -7.35 -12.22
N ALA A 432 7.57 -7.89 -13.22
CA ALA A 432 6.11 -8.03 -13.17
C ALA A 432 5.63 -9.06 -12.12
N GLU A 433 6.44 -10.09 -11.81
CA GLU A 433 6.14 -10.99 -10.69
C GLU A 433 6.33 -10.32 -9.32
N GLU A 434 7.28 -9.37 -9.21
CA GLU A 434 7.53 -8.62 -7.98
C GLU A 434 6.48 -7.53 -7.73
N ASP A 435 6.08 -6.83 -8.79
CA ASP A 435 5.21 -5.67 -8.72
C ASP A 435 3.93 -5.86 -9.55
N PRO A 436 2.78 -6.09 -8.90
CA PRO A 436 1.51 -6.31 -9.60
C PRO A 436 0.97 -5.05 -10.31
N THR A 437 1.50 -3.84 -10.04
CA THR A 437 1.15 -2.61 -10.77
C THR A 437 2.03 -2.34 -11.98
N PHE A 438 3.10 -3.10 -12.13
CA PHE A 438 3.91 -3.08 -13.34
C PHE A 438 3.26 -3.97 -14.40
N ARG A 439 2.72 -3.34 -15.43
CA ARG A 439 2.07 -4.04 -16.55
C ARG A 439 2.93 -3.96 -17.79
N VAL A 440 2.79 -4.98 -18.64
CA VAL A 440 3.50 -5.05 -19.89
C VAL A 440 2.54 -5.45 -21.01
N LYS A 441 2.56 -4.72 -22.09
CA LYS A 441 1.76 -4.97 -23.28
C LYS A 441 2.67 -4.94 -24.50
N LEU A 442 2.47 -5.88 -25.42
CA LEU A 442 3.02 -5.79 -26.76
C LEU A 442 2.02 -5.01 -27.63
N ASP A 443 2.47 -3.90 -28.20
CA ASP A 443 1.69 -3.18 -29.18
C ASP A 443 1.76 -3.94 -30.51
N GLU A 444 0.65 -4.51 -30.94
CA GLU A 444 0.57 -5.34 -32.15
C GLU A 444 0.76 -4.54 -33.43
N GLU A 445 0.44 -3.24 -33.42
CA GLU A 445 0.56 -2.38 -34.59
C GLU A 445 2.01 -1.90 -34.79
N THR A 446 2.66 -1.48 -33.72
CA THR A 446 4.04 -0.96 -33.77
C THR A 446 5.10 -2.02 -33.50
N GLY A 447 4.71 -3.16 -32.95
CA GLY A 447 5.64 -4.21 -32.48
C GLY A 447 6.47 -3.80 -31.26
N GLN A 448 6.14 -2.67 -30.62
CA GLN A 448 6.84 -2.16 -29.44
C GLN A 448 6.35 -2.82 -28.16
N THR A 449 7.28 -3.03 -27.25
CA THR A 449 6.93 -3.41 -25.86
C THR A 449 6.62 -2.14 -25.09
N VAL A 450 5.40 -2.06 -24.52
CA VAL A 450 4.94 -0.95 -23.69
C VAL A 450 4.91 -1.42 -22.26
N ILE A 451 5.55 -0.68 -21.35
CA ILE A 451 5.53 -0.90 -19.91
C ILE A 451 4.72 0.20 -19.24
N SER A 452 3.90 -0.17 -18.25
CA SER A 452 3.01 0.75 -17.54
C SER A 452 3.30 0.70 -16.03
N GLY A 453 3.16 1.83 -15.34
CA GLY A 453 3.42 1.98 -13.90
C GLY A 453 2.63 3.10 -13.26
N MET A 454 2.85 3.31 -11.96
CA MET A 454 2.12 4.26 -11.13
C MET A 454 2.59 5.72 -11.26
N GLY A 455 3.76 5.96 -11.84
CA GLY A 455 4.33 7.29 -12.03
C GLY A 455 5.67 7.25 -12.75
N GLU A 456 6.20 8.44 -13.09
CA GLU A 456 7.49 8.54 -13.80
C GLU A 456 8.63 7.94 -12.98
N LEU A 457 8.69 8.25 -11.68
CA LEU A 457 9.73 7.74 -10.80
C LEU A 457 9.66 6.20 -10.69
N HIS A 458 8.46 5.63 -10.64
CA HIS A 458 8.26 4.19 -10.60
C HIS A 458 8.86 3.52 -11.85
N LEU A 459 8.52 4.01 -13.05
CA LEU A 459 9.05 3.48 -14.31
C LEU A 459 10.57 3.70 -14.45
N ASP A 460 11.08 4.85 -14.05
CA ASP A 460 12.52 5.14 -14.05
C ASP A 460 13.31 4.14 -13.21
N ILE A 461 12.80 3.82 -12.02
CA ILE A 461 13.43 2.85 -11.11
C ILE A 461 13.40 1.46 -11.72
N LEU A 462 12.29 1.02 -12.29
CA LEU A 462 12.18 -0.28 -12.94
C LEU A 462 13.14 -0.41 -14.13
N VAL A 463 13.24 0.63 -14.96
CA VAL A 463 14.19 0.66 -16.09
C VAL A 463 15.64 0.63 -15.61
N ASP A 464 15.95 1.38 -14.57
CA ASP A 464 17.30 1.37 -13.98
C ASP A 464 17.64 0.02 -13.33
N ARG A 465 16.66 -0.66 -12.72
CA ARG A 465 16.80 -2.04 -12.24
C ARG A 465 17.06 -3.02 -13.40
N MET A 466 16.35 -2.88 -14.55
CA MET A 466 16.61 -3.69 -15.74
C MET A 466 18.07 -3.56 -16.19
N ARG A 467 18.60 -2.33 -16.16
CA ARG A 467 20.00 -2.08 -16.52
C ARG A 467 20.99 -2.66 -15.51
N ARG A 468 20.81 -2.40 -14.21
CA ARG A 468 21.77 -2.78 -13.14
C ARG A 468 21.71 -4.27 -12.79
N GLU A 469 20.50 -4.83 -12.67
CA GLU A 469 20.31 -6.20 -12.20
C GLU A 469 20.35 -7.23 -13.33
N PHE A 470 19.86 -6.86 -14.52
CA PHE A 470 19.72 -7.76 -15.67
C PHE A 470 20.66 -7.45 -16.83
N ASN A 471 21.45 -6.38 -16.73
CA ASN A 471 22.34 -5.90 -17.81
C ASN A 471 21.60 -5.70 -19.16
N VAL A 472 20.43 -5.07 -19.10
CA VAL A 472 19.61 -4.73 -20.28
C VAL A 472 19.94 -3.32 -20.73
N GLU A 473 20.32 -3.16 -21.99
CA GLU A 473 20.42 -1.87 -22.65
C GLU A 473 19.18 -1.64 -23.51
N ALA A 474 18.41 -0.59 -23.19
CA ALA A 474 17.16 -0.27 -23.89
C ALA A 474 17.00 1.23 -24.16
N ASN A 475 16.27 1.57 -25.21
CA ASN A 475 15.79 2.92 -25.49
C ASN A 475 14.41 3.07 -24.86
N ILE A 476 14.17 4.21 -24.20
CA ILE A 476 12.91 4.53 -23.51
C ILE A 476 12.23 5.64 -24.27
N GLY A 477 10.94 5.46 -24.57
CA GLY A 477 10.09 6.46 -25.18
C GLY A 477 9.68 7.56 -24.20
N LYS A 478 8.92 8.53 -24.68
CA LYS A 478 8.33 9.57 -23.81
C LYS A 478 7.14 9.00 -23.05
N PRO A 479 6.92 9.41 -21.79
CA PRO A 479 5.76 9.03 -21.02
C PRO A 479 4.44 9.39 -21.73
N GLN A 480 3.48 8.50 -21.68
CA GLN A 480 2.14 8.67 -22.21
C GLN A 480 1.11 8.39 -21.10
N VAL A 481 -0.08 8.95 -21.25
CA VAL A 481 -1.18 8.68 -20.33
C VAL A 481 -1.76 7.30 -20.63
N ALA A 482 -1.97 6.51 -19.59
CA ALA A 482 -2.67 5.24 -19.69
C ALA A 482 -4.18 5.45 -19.61
N TYR A 483 -4.81 5.70 -20.76
CA TYR A 483 -6.27 5.79 -20.85
C TYR A 483 -6.93 4.43 -20.59
N ARG A 484 -8.20 4.47 -20.18
CA ARG A 484 -9.07 3.30 -20.00
C ARG A 484 -10.39 3.53 -20.70
N GLU A 485 -11.13 2.45 -20.90
CA GLU A 485 -12.50 2.50 -21.37
C GLU A 485 -13.45 1.96 -20.30
N THR A 486 -14.71 2.40 -20.33
CA THR A 486 -15.76 1.89 -19.46
C THR A 486 -17.09 1.92 -20.17
N ILE A 487 -18.15 1.49 -19.50
CA ILE A 487 -19.53 1.55 -19.99
C ILE A 487 -20.40 2.41 -19.08
N ARG A 488 -21.42 3.08 -19.63
CA ARG A 488 -22.29 3.97 -18.88
C ARG A 488 -23.61 3.34 -18.47
N ARG A 489 -24.04 2.28 -19.16
CA ARG A 489 -25.35 1.67 -18.92
C ARG A 489 -25.31 0.16 -18.94
N THR A 490 -26.27 -0.44 -18.26
CA THR A 490 -26.50 -1.87 -18.26
C THR A 490 -27.11 -2.32 -19.58
N VAL A 491 -26.63 -3.45 -20.09
CA VAL A 491 -27.18 -4.16 -21.24
C VAL A 491 -27.47 -5.60 -20.84
N GLU A 492 -28.71 -6.01 -21.01
CA GLU A 492 -29.16 -7.34 -20.60
C GLU A 492 -29.28 -8.29 -21.79
N LYS A 493 -29.02 -9.58 -21.54
CA LYS A 493 -29.28 -10.70 -22.45
C LYS A 493 -28.72 -10.54 -23.85
N VAL A 494 -27.48 -10.08 -23.96
CA VAL A 494 -26.77 -10.08 -25.24
C VAL A 494 -26.34 -11.50 -25.57
N GLU A 495 -26.80 -11.97 -26.73
CA GLU A 495 -26.54 -13.31 -27.23
C GLU A 495 -25.43 -13.28 -28.27
N TYR A 496 -24.48 -14.19 -28.15
CA TYR A 496 -23.49 -14.45 -29.18
C TYR A 496 -23.36 -15.95 -29.43
N THR A 497 -23.36 -16.36 -30.71
CA THR A 497 -23.15 -17.75 -31.12
C THR A 497 -21.90 -17.84 -31.97
N HIS A 498 -20.88 -18.53 -31.45
CA HIS A 498 -19.73 -18.92 -32.24
C HIS A 498 -20.01 -20.25 -32.95
N LYS A 499 -20.04 -20.22 -34.28
CA LYS A 499 -20.22 -21.41 -35.09
C LYS A 499 -19.24 -21.38 -36.25
N LYS A 500 -18.35 -22.39 -36.33
CA LYS A 500 -17.40 -22.55 -37.42
C LYS A 500 -17.36 -24.02 -37.88
N GLN A 501 -17.56 -24.25 -39.15
CA GLN A 501 -17.42 -25.57 -39.78
C GLN A 501 -16.28 -25.49 -40.78
N THR A 502 -15.17 -26.19 -40.52
CA THR A 502 -14.06 -26.37 -41.43
C THR A 502 -13.78 -27.86 -41.44
N GLY A 503 -13.95 -28.53 -42.54
CA GLY A 503 -13.64 -29.90 -42.93
C GLY A 503 -13.08 -30.92 -41.89
N GLY A 504 -13.58 -30.93 -40.71
CA GLY A 504 -13.21 -31.75 -39.55
C GLY A 504 -14.19 -31.51 -38.39
N SER A 505 -13.76 -31.60 -37.12
CA SER A 505 -14.61 -31.25 -35.96
C SER A 505 -14.97 -29.76 -36.04
N GLY A 506 -16.27 -29.44 -35.94
CA GLY A 506 -16.78 -28.05 -35.90
C GLY A 506 -16.41 -27.33 -34.62
N GLN A 507 -16.73 -26.04 -34.54
CA GLN A 507 -16.67 -25.26 -33.29
C GLN A 507 -18.07 -24.68 -33.01
N TYR A 508 -18.59 -24.86 -31.81
CA TYR A 508 -19.89 -24.35 -31.41
C TYR A 508 -19.86 -23.88 -29.96
N ALA A 509 -20.27 -22.65 -29.73
CA ALA A 509 -20.54 -22.13 -28.39
C ALA A 509 -21.58 -21.00 -28.49
N ARG A 510 -22.64 -21.07 -27.71
CA ARG A 510 -23.61 -20.00 -27.57
C ARG A 510 -23.62 -19.52 -26.13
N VAL A 511 -23.47 -18.21 -25.95
CA VAL A 511 -23.52 -17.55 -24.64
C VAL A 511 -24.51 -16.40 -24.65
N ILE A 512 -25.18 -16.20 -23.54
CA ILE A 512 -26.06 -15.05 -23.29
C ILE A 512 -25.54 -14.37 -22.03
N ILE A 513 -25.11 -13.13 -22.17
CA ILE A 513 -24.52 -12.35 -21.09
C ILE A 513 -25.31 -11.08 -20.81
N SER A 514 -25.22 -10.60 -19.58
CA SER A 514 -25.57 -9.24 -19.19
C SER A 514 -24.32 -8.51 -18.76
N LEU A 515 -24.23 -7.23 -19.06
CA LEU A 515 -23.10 -6.37 -18.72
C LEU A 515 -23.62 -5.14 -18.02
N GLU A 516 -23.06 -4.85 -16.85
CA GLU A 516 -23.43 -3.69 -16.04
C GLU A 516 -22.20 -2.92 -15.57
N PRO A 517 -22.29 -1.57 -15.44
CA PRO A 517 -21.18 -0.78 -14.93
C PRO A 517 -20.99 -1.00 -13.43
N LEU A 518 -19.72 -1.05 -13.01
CA LEU A 518 -19.30 -1.00 -11.61
C LEU A 518 -18.90 0.41 -11.23
N PRO A 519 -18.93 0.77 -9.95
CA PRO A 519 -18.38 2.05 -9.47
C PRO A 519 -16.90 2.18 -9.87
N LEU A 520 -16.49 3.40 -10.23
CA LEU A 520 -15.12 3.72 -10.63
C LEU A 520 -14.29 4.27 -9.45
N ASP A 521 -14.59 3.85 -8.25
CA ASP A 521 -13.81 4.20 -7.06
C ASP A 521 -12.63 3.23 -6.85
N ASN A 522 -11.70 3.62 -5.96
CA ASN A 522 -10.51 2.84 -5.69
C ASN A 522 -10.77 1.58 -4.83
N ASP A 523 -11.97 1.44 -4.29
CA ASP A 523 -12.37 0.34 -3.40
C ASP A 523 -13.19 -0.73 -4.12
N SER A 524 -13.72 -0.41 -5.30
CA SER A 524 -14.51 -1.33 -6.12
C SER A 524 -13.62 -2.13 -7.08
N PRO A 525 -13.97 -3.40 -7.37
CA PRO A 525 -13.23 -4.19 -8.35
C PRO A 525 -13.39 -3.59 -9.75
N THR A 526 -12.34 -3.67 -10.55
CA THR A 526 -12.36 -3.22 -11.95
C THR A 526 -13.12 -4.19 -12.86
N TYR A 527 -13.27 -5.43 -12.43
CA TYR A 527 -14.01 -6.48 -13.12
C TYR A 527 -14.64 -7.45 -12.13
N GLU A 528 -15.85 -7.88 -12.43
CA GLU A 528 -16.56 -8.92 -11.70
C GLU A 528 -17.22 -9.89 -12.69
N PHE A 529 -17.08 -11.20 -12.44
CA PHE A 529 -17.75 -12.25 -13.19
C PHE A 529 -18.77 -12.96 -12.31
N ALA A 530 -20.01 -13.07 -12.79
CA ALA A 530 -21.05 -13.81 -12.13
C ALA A 530 -21.62 -14.90 -13.04
N ASN A 531 -21.83 -16.10 -12.49
CA ASN A 531 -22.44 -17.20 -13.19
C ASN A 531 -23.89 -17.40 -12.71
N ALA A 532 -24.84 -17.19 -13.60
CA ALA A 532 -26.26 -17.39 -13.36
C ALA A 532 -26.86 -18.54 -14.20
N VAL A 533 -26.03 -19.36 -14.84
CA VAL A 533 -26.48 -20.48 -15.68
C VAL A 533 -27.07 -21.59 -14.80
N THR A 534 -28.27 -22.01 -15.14
CA THR A 534 -28.98 -23.12 -14.45
C THR A 534 -29.22 -24.28 -15.38
N GLY A 535 -29.45 -25.48 -14.81
CA GLY A 535 -29.86 -26.68 -15.55
C GLY A 535 -28.78 -27.29 -16.46
N GLY A 536 -27.49 -26.97 -16.25
CA GLY A 536 -26.38 -27.57 -17.02
C GLY A 536 -26.36 -27.20 -18.51
N ARG A 537 -26.98 -26.09 -18.89
CA ARG A 537 -27.04 -25.63 -20.30
C ARG A 537 -25.66 -25.29 -20.85
N ILE A 538 -24.70 -24.89 -20.00
CA ILE A 538 -23.28 -24.86 -20.27
C ILE A 538 -22.59 -25.77 -19.26
N PRO A 539 -21.78 -26.75 -19.68
CA PRO A 539 -20.98 -27.57 -18.80
C PRO A 539 -20.08 -26.71 -17.90
N ARG A 540 -19.94 -27.07 -16.65
CA ARG A 540 -19.15 -26.29 -15.66
C ARG A 540 -17.71 -26.05 -16.10
N GLU A 541 -17.13 -26.99 -16.83
CA GLU A 541 -15.76 -26.89 -17.37
C GLU A 541 -15.57 -25.76 -18.38
N PHE A 542 -16.64 -25.29 -19.07
CA PHE A 542 -16.55 -24.22 -20.07
C PHE A 542 -16.84 -22.83 -19.52
N ILE A 543 -17.38 -22.72 -18.31
CA ILE A 543 -17.70 -21.42 -17.67
C ILE A 543 -16.43 -20.58 -17.45
N PRO A 544 -15.32 -21.13 -16.92
CA PRO A 544 -14.07 -20.38 -16.80
C PRO A 544 -13.52 -19.90 -18.15
N SER A 545 -13.79 -20.62 -19.22
CA SER A 545 -13.35 -20.23 -20.57
C SER A 545 -14.10 -19.00 -21.10
N VAL A 546 -15.40 -18.86 -20.74
CA VAL A 546 -16.18 -17.65 -21.07
C VAL A 546 -15.60 -16.44 -20.36
N ASP A 547 -15.29 -16.57 -19.06
CA ASP A 547 -14.67 -15.52 -18.27
C ASP A 547 -13.28 -15.14 -18.81
N ALA A 548 -12.43 -16.12 -19.08
CA ALA A 548 -11.10 -15.88 -19.66
C ALA A 548 -11.17 -15.16 -21.03
N GLY A 549 -12.15 -15.53 -21.87
CA GLY A 549 -12.37 -14.86 -23.15
C GLY A 549 -12.83 -13.42 -23.01
N ALA A 550 -13.69 -13.16 -22.04
CA ALA A 550 -14.12 -11.79 -21.70
C ALA A 550 -12.95 -10.94 -21.21
N GLN A 551 -12.15 -11.46 -20.27
CA GLN A 551 -10.97 -10.75 -19.76
C GLN A 551 -9.94 -10.45 -20.85
N ASP A 552 -9.69 -11.40 -21.75
CA ASP A 552 -8.81 -11.17 -22.92
C ASP A 552 -9.34 -10.03 -23.80
N ALA A 553 -10.65 -9.98 -24.04
CA ALA A 553 -11.27 -8.93 -24.84
C ALA A 553 -11.18 -7.55 -24.18
N MET A 554 -11.26 -7.51 -22.84
CA MET A 554 -11.15 -6.25 -22.07
C MET A 554 -9.79 -5.58 -22.25
N GLN A 555 -8.72 -6.33 -22.48
CA GLN A 555 -7.38 -5.77 -22.66
C GLN A 555 -7.25 -4.84 -23.88
N TYR A 556 -8.07 -5.06 -24.88
CA TYR A 556 -8.02 -4.32 -26.16
C TYR A 556 -9.15 -3.29 -26.31
N GLY A 557 -10.05 -3.20 -25.34
CA GLY A 557 -11.18 -2.26 -25.37
C GLY A 557 -12.05 -2.34 -26.61
N ILE A 558 -12.82 -1.29 -26.86
CA ILE A 558 -13.81 -1.21 -27.95
C ILE A 558 -13.84 0.13 -28.68
N LEU A 559 -13.39 1.22 -28.05
CA LEU A 559 -13.38 2.55 -28.65
C LEU A 559 -12.09 2.86 -29.39
N ALA A 560 -10.97 2.68 -28.71
CA ALA A 560 -9.67 3.13 -29.18
C ALA A 560 -8.52 2.19 -28.77
N GLY A 561 -8.84 0.96 -28.38
CA GLY A 561 -7.83 -0.03 -28.00
C GLY A 561 -7.31 0.08 -26.56
N PHE A 562 -7.94 0.91 -25.72
CA PHE A 562 -7.58 1.01 -24.31
C PHE A 562 -8.32 -0.03 -23.47
N PRO A 563 -7.69 -0.55 -22.38
CA PRO A 563 -8.34 -1.56 -21.57
C PRO A 563 -9.70 -1.13 -21.00
N LEU A 564 -10.69 -2.05 -21.07
CA LEU A 564 -12.03 -1.84 -20.50
C LEU A 564 -12.00 -2.18 -19.01
N VAL A 565 -12.53 -1.29 -18.17
CA VAL A 565 -12.58 -1.44 -16.71
C VAL A 565 -13.96 -1.03 -16.16
N GLY A 566 -14.22 -1.39 -14.91
CA GLY A 566 -15.46 -1.00 -14.22
C GLY A 566 -16.68 -1.72 -14.76
N VAL A 567 -16.59 -3.02 -15.04
CA VAL A 567 -17.68 -3.79 -15.62
C VAL A 567 -17.91 -5.10 -14.86
N LYS A 568 -19.19 -5.44 -14.69
CA LYS A 568 -19.63 -6.75 -14.22
C LYS A 568 -20.28 -7.52 -15.36
N LEU A 569 -19.76 -8.69 -15.64
CA LEU A 569 -20.30 -9.62 -16.62
C LEU A 569 -21.04 -10.74 -15.90
N THR A 570 -22.33 -10.89 -16.21
CA THR A 570 -23.12 -12.02 -15.74
C THR A 570 -23.40 -12.96 -16.90
N LEU A 571 -22.92 -14.20 -16.81
CA LEU A 571 -23.26 -15.27 -17.74
C LEU A 571 -24.65 -15.80 -17.37
N VAL A 572 -25.66 -15.44 -18.17
CA VAL A 572 -27.08 -15.69 -17.86
C VAL A 572 -27.53 -17.06 -18.35
N ASP A 573 -27.14 -17.42 -19.58
CA ASP A 573 -27.56 -18.65 -20.24
C ASP A 573 -26.64 -19.01 -21.41
N GLY A 574 -26.85 -20.14 -22.03
CA GLY A 574 -26.10 -20.55 -23.22
C GLY A 574 -26.50 -21.93 -23.72
N GLN A 575 -25.75 -22.41 -24.69
CA GLN A 575 -25.94 -23.73 -25.27
C GLN A 575 -24.62 -24.30 -25.72
N TYR A 576 -24.43 -25.59 -25.51
CA TYR A 576 -23.30 -26.34 -26.02
C TYR A 576 -23.75 -27.43 -27.00
N HIS A 577 -22.79 -27.95 -27.75
CA HIS A 577 -22.96 -29.08 -28.65
C HIS A 577 -22.02 -30.21 -28.20
N GLU A 578 -22.52 -31.42 -28.07
CA GLU A 578 -21.77 -32.55 -27.46
C GLU A 578 -20.45 -32.87 -28.17
N VAL A 579 -20.32 -32.57 -29.47
CA VAL A 579 -19.14 -32.90 -30.27
C VAL A 579 -18.29 -31.64 -30.61
N ASP A 580 -18.96 -30.52 -30.89
CA ASP A 580 -18.32 -29.31 -31.47
C ASP A 580 -17.99 -28.24 -30.43
N SER A 581 -18.39 -28.42 -29.17
CA SER A 581 -18.04 -27.49 -28.10
C SER A 581 -16.68 -27.78 -27.49
N SER A 582 -15.94 -26.74 -27.19
CA SER A 582 -14.62 -26.79 -26.58
C SER A 582 -14.37 -25.55 -25.72
N GLU A 583 -13.38 -25.61 -24.84
CA GLU A 583 -12.92 -24.44 -24.07
C GLU A 583 -12.60 -23.26 -25.01
N MET A 584 -11.93 -23.52 -26.12
CA MET A 584 -11.57 -22.49 -27.10
C MET A 584 -12.82 -21.85 -27.75
N ALA A 585 -13.85 -22.65 -28.09
CA ALA A 585 -15.09 -22.13 -28.65
C ALA A 585 -15.83 -21.22 -27.67
N PHE A 586 -15.89 -21.60 -26.39
CA PHE A 586 -16.48 -20.76 -25.35
C PHE A 586 -15.62 -19.53 -24.99
N LYS A 587 -14.31 -19.62 -25.08
CA LYS A 587 -13.42 -18.48 -24.92
C LYS A 587 -13.66 -17.42 -26.02
N ILE A 588 -13.76 -17.85 -27.26
CA ILE A 588 -14.09 -16.97 -28.40
C ILE A 588 -15.48 -16.36 -28.21
N ALA A 589 -16.46 -17.18 -27.85
CA ALA A 589 -17.84 -16.71 -27.62
C ALA A 589 -17.91 -15.67 -26.51
N GLY A 590 -17.24 -15.88 -25.39
CA GLY A 590 -17.14 -14.92 -24.28
C GLY A 590 -16.50 -13.60 -24.71
N SER A 591 -15.40 -13.67 -25.44
CA SER A 591 -14.71 -12.49 -26.00
C SER A 591 -15.62 -11.65 -26.91
N MET A 592 -16.28 -12.29 -27.84
CA MET A 592 -17.15 -11.61 -28.82
C MET A 592 -18.44 -11.09 -28.20
N ALA A 593 -19.02 -11.85 -27.27
CA ALA A 593 -20.20 -11.41 -26.53
C ALA A 593 -19.93 -10.16 -25.69
N LEU A 594 -18.78 -10.11 -25.00
CA LEU A 594 -18.37 -8.92 -24.26
C LEU A 594 -18.25 -7.70 -25.20
N LYS A 595 -17.53 -7.84 -26.31
CA LYS A 595 -17.35 -6.75 -27.29
C LYS A 595 -18.67 -6.22 -27.81
N GLU A 596 -19.62 -7.10 -28.11
CA GLU A 596 -20.93 -6.72 -28.60
C GLU A 596 -21.77 -6.02 -27.52
N ALA A 597 -21.77 -6.58 -26.30
CA ALA A 597 -22.46 -5.99 -25.16
C ALA A 597 -21.91 -4.59 -24.81
N ALA A 598 -20.59 -4.46 -24.74
CA ALA A 598 -19.97 -3.21 -24.41
C ALA A 598 -20.21 -2.10 -25.45
N ARG A 599 -20.26 -2.43 -26.76
CA ARG A 599 -20.67 -1.45 -27.79
C ARG A 599 -22.07 -0.92 -27.58
N LYS A 600 -22.99 -1.76 -27.11
CA LYS A 600 -24.39 -1.40 -26.82
C LYS A 600 -24.54 -0.66 -25.49
N ALA A 601 -23.56 -0.76 -24.61
CA ALA A 601 -23.58 -0.22 -23.27
C ALA A 601 -23.12 1.24 -23.14
N ASP A 602 -23.05 1.99 -24.24
CA ASP A 602 -22.60 3.38 -24.29
C ASP A 602 -21.19 3.55 -23.73
N PRO A 603 -20.16 3.05 -24.44
CA PRO A 603 -18.80 3.08 -23.95
C PRO A 603 -18.23 4.51 -23.85
N ALA A 604 -17.38 4.73 -22.86
CA ALA A 604 -16.72 6.00 -22.56
C ALA A 604 -15.23 5.84 -22.34
N LEU A 605 -14.47 6.91 -22.62
CA LEU A 605 -13.06 6.99 -22.35
C LEU A 605 -12.80 7.55 -20.94
N LEU A 606 -11.89 6.95 -20.21
CA LEU A 606 -11.44 7.38 -18.89
C LEU A 606 -10.01 7.89 -18.93
N GLU A 607 -9.76 8.93 -18.14
CA GLU A 607 -8.41 9.47 -17.88
C GLU A 607 -8.08 9.47 -16.39
N PRO A 608 -6.79 9.29 -16.03
CA PRO A 608 -6.36 9.39 -14.65
C PRO A 608 -6.39 10.84 -14.17
N MET A 609 -7.04 11.06 -13.02
CA MET A 609 -7.08 12.33 -12.31
C MET A 609 -6.05 12.33 -11.19
N MET A 610 -5.29 13.40 -11.10
CA MET A 610 -4.25 13.57 -10.08
C MET A 610 -4.73 14.55 -9.02
N ALA A 611 -4.60 14.16 -7.75
CA ALA A 611 -4.72 15.08 -6.62
C ALA A 611 -3.43 15.90 -6.54
N VAL A 612 -3.54 17.17 -6.84
CA VAL A 612 -2.43 18.12 -6.87
C VAL A 612 -2.56 19.08 -5.70
N GLU A 613 -1.49 19.21 -4.92
CA GLU A 613 -1.38 20.23 -3.87
C GLU A 613 -0.22 21.17 -4.21
N VAL A 614 -0.50 22.46 -4.32
CA VAL A 614 0.49 23.49 -4.59
C VAL A 614 0.62 24.39 -3.37
N THR A 615 1.83 24.48 -2.84
CA THR A 615 2.17 25.44 -1.77
C THR A 615 2.87 26.64 -2.39
N THR A 616 2.30 27.82 -2.21
CA THR A 616 2.76 29.05 -2.86
C THR A 616 2.65 30.26 -1.92
N PRO A 617 3.48 31.32 -2.12
CA PRO A 617 3.22 32.60 -1.50
C PRO A 617 1.86 33.18 -1.90
N GLU A 618 1.23 33.95 -1.02
CA GLU A 618 -0.10 34.52 -1.24
C GLU A 618 -0.18 35.35 -2.54
N GLU A 619 0.85 36.11 -2.86
CA GLU A 619 0.93 36.94 -4.07
C GLU A 619 0.87 36.14 -5.38
N ASN A 620 1.28 34.86 -5.38
CA ASN A 620 1.26 33.98 -6.54
C ASN A 620 0.02 33.05 -6.60
N MET A 621 -0.83 33.08 -5.57
CA MET A 621 -2.00 32.17 -5.48
C MET A 621 -2.94 32.32 -6.68
N GLY A 622 -3.20 33.55 -7.12
CA GLY A 622 -4.04 33.81 -8.28
C GLY A 622 -3.52 33.19 -9.58
N ASP A 623 -2.21 33.30 -9.80
CA ASP A 623 -1.54 32.72 -10.97
C ASP A 623 -1.56 31.18 -10.93
N VAL A 624 -1.37 30.59 -9.75
CA VAL A 624 -1.44 29.15 -9.54
C VAL A 624 -2.85 28.62 -9.82
N ILE A 625 -3.88 29.27 -9.28
CA ILE A 625 -5.28 28.87 -9.51
C ILE A 625 -5.64 29.02 -11.00
N GLY A 626 -5.26 30.14 -11.62
CA GLY A 626 -5.48 30.36 -13.05
C GLY A 626 -4.82 29.31 -13.93
N ASP A 627 -3.59 28.90 -13.59
CA ASP A 627 -2.88 27.85 -14.31
C ASP A 627 -3.53 26.47 -14.14
N LEU A 628 -3.89 26.09 -12.90
CA LEU A 628 -4.58 24.81 -12.64
C LEU A 628 -5.95 24.75 -13.36
N ASN A 629 -6.70 25.85 -13.38
CA ASN A 629 -7.95 25.91 -14.13
C ASN A 629 -7.73 25.78 -15.65
N SER A 630 -6.68 26.38 -16.20
CA SER A 630 -6.33 26.25 -17.62
C SER A 630 -5.97 24.80 -18.00
N ARG A 631 -5.55 24.01 -17.03
CA ARG A 631 -5.22 22.58 -17.15
C ARG A 631 -6.42 21.65 -16.88
N ARG A 632 -7.62 22.14 -17.01
CA ARG A 632 -8.87 21.42 -16.68
C ARG A 632 -8.93 20.97 -15.21
N GLY A 633 -8.19 21.66 -14.32
CA GLY A 633 -8.19 21.37 -12.91
C GLY A 633 -9.49 21.81 -12.22
N ILE A 634 -9.91 21.03 -11.24
CA ILE A 634 -11.05 21.33 -10.37
C ILE A 634 -10.50 21.67 -9.00
N ILE A 635 -10.55 22.97 -8.63
CA ILE A 635 -10.08 23.41 -7.31
C ILE A 635 -10.99 22.85 -6.24
N GLN A 636 -10.41 22.14 -5.28
CA GLN A 636 -11.14 21.50 -4.18
C GLN A 636 -11.07 22.29 -2.89
N ALA A 637 -9.91 22.84 -2.56
CA ALA A 637 -9.68 23.56 -1.32
C ALA A 637 -8.56 24.60 -1.47
N MET A 638 -8.64 25.61 -0.63
CA MET A 638 -7.59 26.62 -0.44
C MET A 638 -7.40 26.82 1.05
N GLU A 639 -6.17 26.67 1.53
CA GLU A 639 -5.84 26.70 2.95
C GLU A 639 -4.64 27.64 3.20
N GLU A 640 -4.51 28.11 4.43
CA GLU A 640 -3.29 28.81 4.87
C GLU A 640 -2.48 27.86 5.76
N ARG A 641 -1.19 27.73 5.47
CA ARG A 641 -0.30 26.86 6.22
C ARG A 641 1.06 27.54 6.43
N GLY A 642 1.35 27.91 7.66
CA GLY A 642 2.65 28.47 8.01
C GLY A 642 3.03 29.75 7.23
N GLY A 643 2.05 30.61 6.91
CA GLY A 643 2.26 31.83 6.14
C GLY A 643 2.33 31.62 4.62
N ALA A 644 2.14 30.41 4.13
CA ALA A 644 1.98 30.11 2.71
C ALA A 644 0.53 29.72 2.40
N ARG A 645 0.13 29.86 1.14
CA ARG A 645 -1.16 29.40 0.63
C ARG A 645 -1.03 28.03 0.01
N VAL A 646 -1.96 27.13 0.33
CA VAL A 646 -2.03 25.79 -0.21
C VAL A 646 -3.28 25.66 -1.07
N VAL A 647 -3.09 25.32 -2.33
CA VAL A 647 -4.18 25.09 -3.30
C VAL A 647 -4.24 23.62 -3.62
N ARG A 648 -5.41 23.01 -3.40
CA ARG A 648 -5.68 21.61 -3.77
C ARG A 648 -6.60 21.55 -4.96
N ALA A 649 -6.24 20.72 -5.94
CA ALA A 649 -7.03 20.53 -7.15
C ALA A 649 -6.96 19.09 -7.63
N LEU A 650 -8.02 18.65 -8.33
CA LEU A 650 -7.98 17.45 -9.18
C LEU A 650 -7.68 17.89 -10.61
N VAL A 651 -6.62 17.36 -11.20
CA VAL A 651 -6.13 17.73 -12.54
C VAL A 651 -5.89 16.47 -13.35
N PRO A 652 -6.32 16.39 -14.62
CA PRO A 652 -5.97 15.26 -15.48
C PRO A 652 -4.46 15.12 -15.65
N LEU A 653 -3.95 13.90 -15.60
CA LEU A 653 -2.51 13.64 -15.74
C LEU A 653 -1.94 14.18 -17.05
N SER A 654 -2.72 14.12 -18.14
CA SER A 654 -2.30 14.65 -19.45
C SER A 654 -1.92 16.12 -19.44
N GLU A 655 -2.51 16.90 -18.54
CA GLU A 655 -2.26 18.35 -18.38
C GLU A 655 -1.12 18.67 -17.41
N MET A 656 -0.61 17.67 -16.71
CA MET A 656 0.44 17.85 -15.70
C MET A 656 1.87 17.66 -16.21
N PHE A 657 2.04 17.13 -17.42
CA PHE A 657 3.37 17.03 -18.01
C PHE A 657 4.00 18.42 -18.19
N GLY A 658 5.22 18.57 -17.68
CA GLY A 658 5.93 19.86 -17.71
C GLY A 658 5.48 20.90 -16.67
N TYR A 659 4.50 20.59 -15.82
CA TYR A 659 3.94 21.53 -14.83
C TYR A 659 4.99 22.15 -13.90
N VAL A 660 6.01 21.39 -13.50
CA VAL A 660 7.09 21.88 -12.63
C VAL A 660 7.82 23.09 -13.23
N GLY A 661 8.05 23.09 -14.54
CA GLY A 661 8.70 24.19 -15.26
C GLY A 661 7.82 25.43 -15.26
N ASP A 662 6.55 25.28 -15.57
CA ASP A 662 5.57 26.38 -15.62
C ASP A 662 5.34 26.97 -14.24
N LEU A 663 5.20 26.14 -13.21
CA LEU A 663 5.06 26.59 -11.82
C LEU A 663 6.27 27.40 -11.35
N ARG A 664 7.48 26.92 -11.62
CA ARG A 664 8.73 27.63 -11.29
C ARG A 664 8.82 28.98 -11.99
N SER A 665 8.46 29.04 -13.27
CA SER A 665 8.47 30.27 -14.05
C SER A 665 7.50 31.31 -13.50
N LYS A 666 6.28 30.91 -13.15
CA LYS A 666 5.21 31.79 -12.64
C LYS A 666 5.47 32.29 -11.22
N THR A 667 6.11 31.46 -10.39
CA THR A 667 6.35 31.73 -8.97
C THR A 667 7.80 32.09 -8.63
N GLN A 668 8.66 32.26 -9.64
CA GLN A 668 10.09 32.50 -9.46
C GLN A 668 10.79 31.45 -8.58
N GLY A 669 10.33 30.17 -8.69
CA GLY A 669 10.85 29.07 -7.92
C GLY A 669 10.41 29.01 -6.46
N ARG A 670 9.48 29.89 -6.03
CA ARG A 670 9.02 29.97 -4.62
C ARG A 670 7.87 29.01 -4.28
N ALA A 671 7.21 28.45 -5.28
CA ALA A 671 6.18 27.44 -5.06
C ALA A 671 6.73 26.02 -5.20
N SER A 672 6.14 25.11 -4.44
CA SER A 672 6.34 23.69 -4.56
C SER A 672 5.01 22.99 -4.83
N TYR A 673 5.04 21.80 -5.41
CA TYR A 673 3.84 21.00 -5.58
C TYR A 673 4.10 19.52 -5.30
N SER A 674 3.05 18.82 -4.91
CA SER A 674 3.00 17.38 -4.89
C SER A 674 1.82 16.92 -5.75
N MET A 675 1.93 15.72 -6.31
CA MET A 675 0.93 15.14 -7.18
C MET A 675 0.85 13.64 -6.90
N GLN A 676 -0.38 13.13 -6.77
CA GLN A 676 -0.62 11.71 -6.59
C GLN A 676 -1.86 11.28 -7.36
N PHE A 677 -1.92 10.02 -7.78
CA PHE A 677 -3.11 9.47 -8.40
C PHE A 677 -4.29 9.49 -7.42
N ASP A 678 -5.43 9.98 -7.88
CA ASP A 678 -6.68 10.02 -7.12
C ASP A 678 -7.67 8.97 -7.66
N SER A 679 -8.07 9.12 -8.92
CA SER A 679 -9.12 8.30 -9.51
C SER A 679 -9.09 8.35 -11.04
N TYR A 680 -9.83 7.47 -11.69
CA TYR A 680 -10.18 7.61 -13.10
C TYR A 680 -11.49 8.39 -13.23
N ALA A 681 -11.54 9.32 -14.18
CA ALA A 681 -12.73 10.08 -14.51
C ALA A 681 -13.00 10.05 -16.01
N GLU A 682 -14.27 10.26 -16.39
CA GLU A 682 -14.65 10.30 -17.78
C GLU A 682 -14.07 11.51 -18.50
N VAL A 683 -13.47 11.29 -19.66
CA VAL A 683 -12.91 12.34 -20.51
C VAL A 683 -14.02 13.16 -21.13
N PRO A 684 -13.96 14.51 -21.11
CA PRO A 684 -14.92 15.35 -21.81
C PRO A 684 -15.05 14.98 -23.29
N ALA A 685 -16.27 15.00 -23.83
CA ALA A 685 -16.58 14.49 -25.18
C ALA A 685 -15.72 15.09 -26.31
N SER A 686 -15.36 16.39 -26.23
CA SER A 686 -14.48 17.04 -27.19
C SER A 686 -13.07 16.49 -27.18
N VAL A 687 -12.51 16.29 -25.98
CA VAL A 687 -11.15 15.76 -25.77
C VAL A 687 -11.11 14.26 -26.12
N ALA A 688 -12.17 13.52 -25.75
CA ALA A 688 -12.27 12.09 -26.07
C ALA A 688 -12.22 11.83 -27.58
N LYS A 689 -12.90 12.65 -28.40
CA LYS A 689 -12.84 12.54 -29.85
C LYS A 689 -11.42 12.69 -30.41
N GLU A 690 -10.65 13.64 -29.91
CA GLU A 690 -9.26 13.85 -30.34
C GLU A 690 -8.37 12.67 -29.94
N ILE A 691 -8.54 12.14 -28.73
CA ILE A 691 -7.75 10.99 -28.25
C ILE A 691 -8.10 9.74 -29.06
N ILE A 692 -9.39 9.48 -29.31
CA ILE A 692 -9.85 8.33 -30.10
C ILE A 692 -9.33 8.42 -31.54
N ALA A 693 -9.49 9.58 -32.18
CA ALA A 693 -9.00 9.79 -33.54
C ALA A 693 -7.47 9.56 -33.64
N LYS A 694 -6.73 10.01 -32.63
CA LYS A 694 -5.27 9.83 -32.57
C LYS A 694 -4.88 8.36 -32.37
N ALA A 695 -5.65 7.62 -31.58
CA ALA A 695 -5.40 6.22 -31.31
C ALA A 695 -5.84 5.30 -32.46
N THR A 696 -6.91 5.66 -33.19
CA THR A 696 -7.41 4.88 -34.33
C THR A 696 -6.78 5.26 -35.67
N GLY A 697 -5.96 6.31 -35.70
CA GLY A 697 -5.30 6.77 -36.93
C GLY A 697 -6.22 7.52 -37.92
N GLU A 698 -7.39 8.01 -37.44
CA GLU A 698 -8.37 8.79 -38.22
C GLU A 698 -8.13 10.31 -38.17
#